data_e76b0602444114f2d159d6bd1b85e012
#
_entry.id   e76b0602444114f2d159d6bd1b85e012
#
_cell.length_a   1.000
_cell.length_b   1.000
_cell.length_c   1.000
_cell.angle_alpha   90.00
_cell.angle_beta   90.00
_cell.angle_gamma   90.00
#
_symmetry.space_group_name_H-M   'P 1'
#
loop_
_entity.id
_entity.type
_entity.pdbx_description
1 polymer ?
#
loop_
_entity_poly.entity_id
_entity_poly.type
_entity_poly.pdbx_seq_one_letter_code
_entity_poly.pdbx_strand_id
1 'polypeptide(L)'
;MKNRARSPYFGLLLTACALLTWTAAPSKPDAEDDSWPYYGHDAGGIRYSSLTQINRDNVSTLKVAWTFHTGDISEGSGRRKRSGFETTPILVDGTLYLTTAFNRIVALDPQTGTQRWAYDPKIDLDGDYGDGLVNRGVATWVDSTRPADQPCRRRIFESTQDARLVAVDAATGTPCADFGKAGQVSLRDALHYDPGWYHMTSPPTIIDDLVVVGSAIDDNHRVDMARGVVRAYDARTGTLRWSWDPLPANAAAAAAEGKNKSWRSGAGNAWSIMAVDQQRDLLFVPTGSASPDYYGGLRPGDDRWANSVVALRGKTGQFAWGFQLVHHDLWDFDSASPPLLTTLHLNGKDVPVVIQGNKSGLLYVLNRDTGKPVFPVEERAVPQSDVPGEVTWPTQPFPVKPPPLAPQTLSADQAWGPTPEDRESCRNYIQHVRNEGIFTPPSLQGTLMVPGNIGGMTWSGYAFDPKRNILVANINNLVAVARLIPREKYNDRGSHTEDGDYGDQTGAPYGLYRRFLQSTSDLPCSAPPWGMLTAVDMTEGKIRWQVPLGSMQNFGGWHSQQIPPGSISLGGPIVTAGGLAFISGTTDCILRGFDIETGKELWKASLPACGNATPMTYRLSSTGKQYLVIAAGGHPKITEEKLGDSLVAFTLP
;
A
#
# COMPACT_ATOMS: atom_id res chain seq x y z
N MET A 1 -63.04 76.60 -0.32
CA MET A 1 -63.35 76.82 1.11
C MET A 1 -62.50 75.84 1.96
N LYS A 2 -61.76 76.44 2.88
CA LYS A 2 -61.14 75.86 4.10
C LYS A 2 -60.30 74.59 4.00
N ASN A 3 -58.98 74.76 3.90
CA ASN A 3 -57.94 74.68 4.98
C ASN A 3 -58.03 73.46 5.94
N ARG A 4 -57.05 72.63 5.96
CA ARG A 4 -56.12 72.50 7.11
C ARG A 4 -54.97 71.58 6.79
N ALA A 5 -53.76 72.14 6.96
CA ALA A 5 -52.46 71.44 6.99
C ALA A 5 -52.33 70.55 8.22
N ARG A 6 -51.61 69.40 8.10
CA ARG A 6 -50.92 68.78 9.21
C ARG A 6 -49.56 68.27 8.75
N SER A 7 -48.55 68.71 9.48
CA SER A 7 -47.13 68.45 9.44
C SER A 7 -46.77 66.94 9.58
N PRO A 8 -45.73 66.43 8.95
CA PRO A 8 -45.19 65.13 9.23
C PRO A 8 -44.05 65.19 10.25
N TYR A 9 -44.18 64.39 11.28
CA TYR A 9 -43.05 64.12 12.19
C TYR A 9 -42.10 63.11 11.51
N PHE A 10 -40.82 63.53 11.38
CA PHE A 10 -39.71 62.65 11.03
C PHE A 10 -39.26 61.89 12.30
N GLY A 11 -39.53 60.61 12.36
CA GLY A 11 -38.99 59.70 13.33
C GLY A 11 -37.66 59.10 12.80
N LEU A 12 -36.53 59.53 13.39
CA LEU A 12 -35.23 58.89 13.17
C LEU A 12 -35.24 57.50 13.84
N LEU A 13 -35.27 56.42 13.04
CA LEU A 13 -34.94 55.08 13.48
C LEU A 13 -33.41 54.92 13.44
N LEU A 14 -32.75 54.96 14.60
CA LEU A 14 -31.36 54.52 14.78
C LEU A 14 -31.33 52.99 14.73
N THR A 15 -30.90 52.44 13.59
CA THR A 15 -30.57 51.02 13.46
C THR A 15 -29.20 50.78 14.08
N ALA A 16 -29.15 50.22 15.30
CA ALA A 16 -27.92 49.74 15.91
C ALA A 16 -27.47 48.46 15.20
N CYS A 17 -26.47 48.56 14.32
CA CYS A 17 -25.72 47.41 13.81
C CYS A 17 -24.89 46.83 14.96
N ALA A 18 -25.38 45.75 15.59
CA ALA A 18 -24.57 44.94 16.49
C ALA A 18 -23.55 44.16 15.64
N LEU A 19 -22.30 44.61 15.64
CA LEU A 19 -21.14 43.84 15.16
C LEU A 19 -20.97 42.65 16.09
N LEU A 20 -21.50 41.50 15.72
CA LEU A 20 -21.15 40.21 16.31
C LEU A 20 -19.71 39.90 15.91
N THR A 21 -18.76 40.29 16.77
CA THR A 21 -17.39 39.74 16.68
C THR A 21 -17.46 38.28 17.10
N TRP A 22 -17.40 37.41 16.09
CA TRP A 22 -17.14 35.98 16.31
C TRP A 22 -15.71 35.87 16.82
N THR A 23 -15.54 35.84 18.14
CA THR A 23 -14.30 35.36 18.76
C THR A 23 -14.26 33.86 18.50
N ALA A 24 -13.39 33.41 17.57
CA ALA A 24 -13.03 32.01 17.45
C ALA A 24 -12.58 31.55 18.85
N ALA A 25 -13.30 30.58 19.42
CA ALA A 25 -12.85 29.94 20.64
C ALA A 25 -11.44 29.38 20.37
N PRO A 26 -10.48 29.54 21.31
CA PRO A 26 -9.17 28.94 21.16
C PRO A 26 -9.39 27.44 20.96
N SER A 27 -8.85 26.90 19.86
CA SER A 27 -8.78 25.46 19.65
C SER A 27 -8.18 24.85 20.92
N LYS A 28 -8.87 23.89 21.55
CA LYS A 28 -8.24 23.05 22.57
C LYS A 28 -6.91 22.56 22.00
N PRO A 29 -5.80 22.62 22.77
CA PRO A 29 -4.59 21.94 22.35
C PRO A 29 -4.98 20.49 22.01
N ASP A 30 -4.53 20.00 20.84
CA ASP A 30 -4.79 18.64 20.39
C ASP A 30 -4.49 17.70 21.57
N ALA A 31 -5.51 17.04 22.11
CA ALA A 31 -5.30 15.98 23.08
C ALA A 31 -4.44 14.94 22.36
N GLU A 32 -3.27 14.59 22.94
CA GLU A 32 -2.44 13.54 22.39
C GLU A 32 -3.31 12.30 22.14
N ASP A 33 -3.37 11.84 20.88
CA ASP A 33 -4.17 10.67 20.54
C ASP A 33 -3.46 9.41 21.06
N ASP A 34 -3.99 8.84 22.12
CA ASP A 34 -3.44 7.67 22.80
C ASP A 34 -3.76 6.36 22.05
N SER A 35 -4.60 6.40 21.01
CA SER A 35 -5.12 5.24 20.31
C SER A 35 -4.44 5.02 18.94
N TRP A 36 -4.78 3.91 18.25
CA TRP A 36 -4.39 3.61 16.87
C TRP A 36 -5.53 2.83 16.19
N PRO A 37 -6.65 3.49 15.85
CA PRO A 37 -7.89 2.81 15.49
C PRO A 37 -7.95 2.28 14.04
N TYR A 38 -7.02 2.65 13.19
CA TYR A 38 -6.91 2.23 11.79
C TYR A 38 -5.51 1.72 11.48
N TYR A 39 -5.35 0.96 10.42
CA TYR A 39 -4.04 0.51 9.94
C TYR A 39 -3.03 1.66 9.81
N GLY A 40 -3.45 2.78 9.24
CA GLY A 40 -2.63 3.98 9.05
C GLY A 40 -2.77 5.04 10.14
N HIS A 41 -3.18 4.68 11.36
CA HIS A 41 -3.51 5.55 12.49
C HIS A 41 -4.88 6.24 12.34
N ASP A 42 -5.14 6.91 11.22
CA ASP A 42 -6.43 7.51 10.88
C ASP A 42 -7.04 6.88 9.60
N ALA A 43 -8.27 7.25 9.29
CA ALA A 43 -8.97 6.77 8.10
C ALA A 43 -8.33 7.25 6.78
N GLY A 44 -7.57 8.33 6.83
CA GLY A 44 -6.81 8.90 5.70
C GLY A 44 -5.44 8.26 5.49
N GLY A 45 -4.99 7.40 6.41
CA GLY A 45 -3.75 6.65 6.27
C GLY A 45 -2.48 7.48 6.45
N ILE A 46 -2.52 8.53 7.27
CA ILE A 46 -1.42 9.49 7.42
C ILE A 46 -0.16 8.91 8.08
N ARG A 47 -0.32 7.84 8.92
CA ARG A 47 0.76 7.18 9.69
C ARG A 47 1.58 8.15 10.54
N TYR A 48 0.90 9.11 11.11
CA TYR A 48 1.45 10.11 12.02
C TYR A 48 0.85 9.95 13.40
N SER A 49 1.68 10.03 14.45
CA SER A 49 1.22 10.09 15.84
C SER A 49 1.58 11.44 16.45
N SER A 50 0.62 12.05 17.18
CA SER A 50 0.86 13.29 17.93
C SER A 50 1.69 13.10 19.20
N LEU A 51 2.00 11.85 19.57
CA LEU A 51 2.76 11.51 20.78
C LEU A 51 4.21 12.03 20.72
N THR A 52 4.69 12.54 21.86
CA THR A 52 6.00 13.19 21.99
C THR A 52 6.89 12.58 23.07
N GLN A 53 6.38 11.62 23.87
CA GLN A 53 7.14 11.05 24.97
C GLN A 53 8.42 10.37 24.48
N ILE A 54 8.33 9.58 23.38
CA ILE A 54 9.49 9.08 22.66
C ILE A 54 9.90 10.15 21.64
N ASN A 55 11.11 10.69 21.80
CA ASN A 55 11.60 11.80 21.00
C ASN A 55 13.11 11.68 20.71
N ARG A 56 13.68 12.66 20.01
CA ARG A 56 15.09 12.68 19.58
C ARG A 56 16.09 12.51 20.74
N ASP A 57 15.78 13.03 21.94
CA ASP A 57 16.71 13.07 23.06
C ASP A 57 16.76 11.74 23.82
N ASN A 58 15.68 10.95 23.78
CA ASN A 58 15.53 9.74 24.59
C ASN A 58 15.35 8.44 23.82
N VAL A 59 15.14 8.49 22.49
CA VAL A 59 14.91 7.29 21.65
C VAL A 59 16.01 6.26 21.80
N SER A 60 17.26 6.68 22.05
CA SER A 60 18.41 5.78 22.27
C SER A 60 18.26 4.88 23.49
N THR A 61 17.35 5.18 24.40
CA THR A 61 17.12 4.40 25.64
C THR A 61 15.97 3.39 25.53
N LEU A 62 15.29 3.31 24.38
CA LEU A 62 14.21 2.35 24.16
C LEU A 62 14.66 0.91 24.43
N LYS A 63 13.79 0.17 25.12
CA LYS A 63 13.98 -1.26 25.43
C LYS A 63 12.74 -2.04 25.10
N VAL A 64 12.92 -3.35 24.84
CA VAL A 64 11.79 -4.28 24.68
C VAL A 64 10.99 -4.30 25.98
N ALA A 65 9.69 -4.02 25.85
CA ALA A 65 8.72 -4.10 26.95
C ALA A 65 8.15 -5.51 27.05
N TRP A 66 7.72 -6.06 25.92
CA TRP A 66 7.18 -7.40 25.80
C TRP A 66 7.31 -7.93 24.37
N THR A 67 7.21 -9.25 24.22
CA THR A 67 7.13 -9.95 22.94
C THR A 67 6.00 -10.96 23.03
N PHE A 68 5.14 -10.97 22.01
CA PHE A 68 4.09 -11.98 21.83
C PHE A 68 4.43 -12.86 20.62
N HIS A 69 4.21 -14.18 20.74
CA HIS A 69 4.42 -15.16 19.67
C HIS A 69 3.08 -15.70 19.19
N THR A 70 2.83 -15.63 17.88
CA THR A 70 1.59 -16.15 17.30
C THR A 70 1.58 -17.67 17.15
N GLY A 71 2.74 -18.29 16.98
CA GLY A 71 2.89 -19.71 16.63
C GLY A 71 2.64 -20.01 15.14
N ASP A 72 2.35 -19.01 14.30
CA ASP A 72 1.98 -19.18 12.90
C ASP A 72 3.18 -18.93 11.97
N ILE A 73 3.96 -19.98 11.74
CA ILE A 73 5.13 -19.96 10.85
C ILE A 73 5.02 -21.12 9.85
N SER A 74 5.30 -20.85 8.59
CA SER A 74 5.47 -21.84 7.54
C SER A 74 6.69 -21.50 6.69
N GLU A 75 7.67 -22.39 6.64
CA GLU A 75 8.84 -22.28 5.76
C GLU A 75 8.53 -22.67 4.31
N GLY A 76 7.31 -23.14 4.06
CA GLY A 76 6.90 -23.69 2.77
C GLY A 76 7.27 -25.16 2.62
N SER A 77 6.30 -26.04 2.42
CA SER A 77 6.54 -27.44 2.13
C SER A 77 5.35 -28.04 1.38
N GLY A 78 5.62 -28.80 0.34
CA GLY A 78 4.57 -29.37 -0.50
C GLY A 78 3.73 -28.27 -1.14
N ARG A 79 2.42 -28.24 -0.85
CA ARG A 79 1.50 -27.18 -1.34
C ARG A 79 1.47 -25.94 -0.46
N ARG A 80 1.85 -26.07 0.81
CA ARG A 80 1.83 -24.95 1.78
C ARG A 80 2.87 -23.92 1.43
N LYS A 81 2.44 -22.68 1.30
CA LYS A 81 3.32 -21.54 0.99
C LYS A 81 4.09 -21.08 2.24
N ARG A 82 5.17 -20.33 2.03
CA ARG A 82 5.87 -19.60 3.10
C ARG A 82 4.94 -18.57 3.72
N SER A 83 5.15 -18.27 5.00
CA SER A 83 4.39 -17.25 5.73
C SER A 83 5.13 -15.93 5.84
N GLY A 84 4.39 -14.83 6.01
CA GLY A 84 4.89 -13.52 6.39
C GLY A 84 4.00 -12.92 7.48
N PHE A 85 4.59 -12.50 8.60
CA PHE A 85 3.85 -11.82 9.65
C PHE A 85 4.01 -10.30 9.49
N GLU A 86 3.11 -9.72 8.67
CA GLU A 86 3.18 -8.33 8.16
C GLU A 86 2.09 -7.41 8.74
N THR A 87 1.41 -7.84 9.78
CA THR A 87 0.29 -7.09 10.35
C THR A 87 0.72 -5.80 11.02
N THR A 88 -0.08 -4.75 10.86
CA THR A 88 -0.06 -3.59 11.75
C THR A 88 -1.26 -3.71 12.69
N PRO A 89 -1.06 -3.87 14.01
CA PRO A 89 -2.16 -3.93 14.95
C PRO A 89 -2.96 -2.62 14.99
N ILE A 90 -4.22 -2.69 15.41
CA ILE A 90 -4.99 -1.52 15.83
C ILE A 90 -5.18 -1.53 17.35
N LEU A 91 -5.22 -0.35 17.97
CA LEU A 91 -5.54 -0.18 19.38
C LEU A 91 -6.86 0.58 19.53
N VAL A 92 -7.87 -0.08 20.07
CA VAL A 92 -9.17 0.51 20.38
C VAL A 92 -9.69 -0.03 21.71
N ASP A 93 -10.34 0.84 22.51
CA ASP A 93 -10.91 0.50 23.83
C ASP A 93 -9.90 -0.28 24.72
N GLY A 94 -8.62 0.11 24.69
CA GLY A 94 -7.56 -0.50 25.51
C GLY A 94 -7.25 -1.97 25.16
N THR A 95 -7.48 -2.38 23.90
CA THR A 95 -7.16 -3.72 23.38
C THR A 95 -6.45 -3.60 22.03
N LEU A 96 -5.34 -4.32 21.88
CA LEU A 96 -4.68 -4.50 20.60
C LEU A 96 -5.34 -5.63 19.81
N TYR A 97 -5.68 -5.38 18.56
CA TYR A 97 -6.20 -6.39 17.63
C TYR A 97 -5.29 -6.51 16.43
N LEU A 98 -5.02 -7.73 16.01
CA LEU A 98 -4.17 -8.04 14.88
C LEU A 98 -4.62 -9.32 14.17
N THR A 99 -4.13 -9.53 12.95
CA THR A 99 -4.19 -10.81 12.26
C THR A 99 -2.85 -11.52 12.32
N THR A 100 -2.84 -12.83 12.23
CA THR A 100 -1.64 -13.65 12.07
C THR A 100 -1.43 -14.03 10.60
N ALA A 101 -0.28 -14.60 10.28
CA ALA A 101 0.00 -15.13 8.94
C ALA A 101 -1.03 -16.21 8.49
N PHE A 102 -1.62 -16.94 9.44
CA PHE A 102 -2.65 -17.95 9.18
C PHE A 102 -4.07 -17.40 9.29
N ASN A 103 -4.22 -16.08 9.22
CA ASN A 103 -5.50 -15.37 9.28
C ASN A 103 -6.28 -15.54 10.61
N ARG A 104 -5.61 -15.81 11.72
CA ARG A 104 -6.26 -15.76 13.03
C ARG A 104 -6.36 -14.32 13.51
N ILE A 105 -7.53 -13.92 14.03
CA ILE A 105 -7.68 -12.65 14.73
C ILE A 105 -7.27 -12.85 16.19
N VAL A 106 -6.38 -12.01 16.68
CA VAL A 106 -5.88 -12.07 18.06
C VAL A 106 -6.12 -10.74 18.76
N ALA A 107 -6.59 -10.81 20.01
CA ALA A 107 -6.71 -9.66 20.91
C ALA A 107 -5.69 -9.78 22.04
N LEU A 108 -4.92 -8.69 22.26
CA LEU A 108 -3.87 -8.64 23.29
C LEU A 108 -4.13 -7.52 24.29
N ASP A 109 -3.64 -7.73 25.50
CA ASP A 109 -3.43 -6.67 26.46
C ASP A 109 -2.27 -5.76 25.98
N PRO A 110 -2.47 -4.46 25.80
CA PRO A 110 -1.44 -3.60 25.23
C PRO A 110 -0.27 -3.29 26.19
N GLN A 111 -0.44 -3.51 27.49
CA GLN A 111 0.62 -3.29 28.48
C GLN A 111 1.59 -4.47 28.56
N THR A 112 1.07 -5.69 28.43
CA THR A 112 1.82 -6.93 28.72
C THR A 112 2.04 -7.82 27.51
N GLY A 113 1.32 -7.60 26.40
CA GLY A 113 1.30 -8.49 25.25
C GLY A 113 0.56 -9.82 25.51
N THR A 114 -0.13 -9.96 26.66
CA THR A 114 -0.86 -11.20 27.00
C THR A 114 -2.08 -11.34 26.12
N GLN A 115 -2.29 -12.53 25.53
CA GLN A 115 -3.46 -12.83 24.72
C GLN A 115 -4.73 -12.84 25.59
N ARG A 116 -5.74 -12.05 25.19
CA ARG A 116 -7.08 -12.04 25.79
C ARG A 116 -7.96 -13.10 25.15
N TRP A 117 -7.95 -13.18 23.84
CA TRP A 117 -8.63 -14.19 23.04
C TRP A 117 -8.01 -14.33 21.65
N ALA A 118 -8.34 -15.40 20.95
CA ALA A 118 -8.05 -15.60 19.55
C ALA A 118 -9.24 -16.26 18.84
N TYR A 119 -9.49 -15.85 17.60
CA TYR A 119 -10.45 -16.48 16.69
C TYR A 119 -9.71 -17.03 15.47
N ASP A 120 -10.01 -18.26 15.09
CA ASP A 120 -9.43 -18.94 13.95
C ASP A 120 -10.50 -19.20 12.88
N PRO A 121 -10.46 -18.49 11.74
CA PRO A 121 -11.41 -18.67 10.65
C PRO A 121 -11.24 -19.99 9.91
N LYS A 122 -10.19 -20.79 10.20
CA LYS A 122 -9.90 -22.07 9.55
C LYS A 122 -9.77 -21.93 8.03
N ILE A 123 -8.83 -21.13 7.57
CA ILE A 123 -8.51 -21.04 6.14
C ILE A 123 -7.82 -22.34 5.67
N ASP A 124 -7.87 -22.62 4.38
CA ASP A 124 -7.05 -23.69 3.78
C ASP A 124 -5.59 -23.24 3.72
N LEU A 125 -4.74 -23.76 4.61
CA LEU A 125 -3.32 -23.42 4.67
C LEU A 125 -2.52 -23.99 3.49
N ASP A 126 -3.07 -24.94 2.74
CA ASP A 126 -2.45 -25.54 1.57
C ASP A 126 -2.98 -24.94 0.25
N GLY A 127 -3.73 -23.84 0.34
CA GLY A 127 -4.19 -23.06 -0.81
C GLY A 127 -3.03 -22.46 -1.60
N ASP A 128 -3.21 -22.37 -2.92
CA ASP A 128 -2.18 -21.82 -3.84
C ASP A 128 -2.21 -20.28 -3.86
N TYR A 129 -1.96 -19.66 -2.70
CA TYR A 129 -1.96 -18.20 -2.55
C TYR A 129 -0.72 -17.57 -3.19
N GLY A 130 -0.90 -16.74 -4.20
CA GLY A 130 0.18 -16.11 -4.96
C GLY A 130 1.12 -15.25 -4.11
N ASP A 131 0.62 -14.66 -3.02
CA ASP A 131 1.42 -13.84 -2.10
C ASP A 131 1.98 -14.62 -0.90
N GLY A 132 1.78 -15.95 -0.84
CA GLY A 132 2.11 -16.73 0.35
C GLY A 132 1.04 -16.59 1.44
N LEU A 133 1.33 -17.10 2.64
CA LEU A 133 0.45 -16.99 3.80
C LEU A 133 0.70 -15.64 4.50
N VAL A 134 -0.15 -14.66 4.23
CA VAL A 134 0.01 -13.29 4.74
C VAL A 134 -1.34 -12.60 4.95
N ASN A 135 -1.46 -11.83 6.04
CA ASN A 135 -2.56 -10.92 6.27
C ASN A 135 -2.04 -9.68 7.02
N ARG A 136 -2.47 -8.47 6.61
CA ARG A 136 -1.86 -7.22 7.08
C ARG A 136 -2.64 -6.52 8.18
N GLY A 137 -3.81 -7.05 8.59
CA GLY A 137 -4.52 -6.48 9.73
C GLY A 137 -6.03 -6.59 9.69
N VAL A 138 -6.65 -5.93 10.64
CA VAL A 138 -8.10 -5.89 10.87
C VAL A 138 -8.64 -4.47 10.77
N ALA A 139 -9.96 -4.35 10.63
CA ALA A 139 -10.69 -3.10 10.80
C ALA A 139 -11.70 -3.21 11.96
N THR A 140 -12.12 -2.07 12.50
CA THR A 140 -13.12 -2.02 13.56
C THR A 140 -14.26 -1.08 13.24
N TRP A 141 -15.45 -1.45 13.71
CA TRP A 141 -16.66 -0.63 13.58
C TRP A 141 -17.53 -0.77 14.84
N VAL A 142 -18.27 0.28 15.18
CA VAL A 142 -19.18 0.32 16.34
C VAL A 142 -20.61 0.48 15.88
N ASP A 143 -21.47 -0.45 16.25
CA ASP A 143 -22.91 -0.31 16.09
C ASP A 143 -23.45 0.64 17.17
N SER A 144 -23.62 1.90 16.80
CA SER A 144 -24.17 2.93 17.69
C SER A 144 -25.62 2.70 18.08
N THR A 145 -26.33 1.82 17.37
CA THR A 145 -27.74 1.48 17.66
C THR A 145 -27.89 0.43 18.77
N ARG A 146 -26.79 -0.29 19.11
CA ARG A 146 -26.77 -1.28 20.17
C ARG A 146 -26.37 -0.65 21.52
N PRO A 147 -26.99 -1.11 22.63
CA PRO A 147 -26.52 -0.77 23.98
C PRO A 147 -25.04 -1.12 24.18
N ALA A 148 -24.38 -0.41 25.11
CA ALA A 148 -22.92 -0.52 25.31
C ALA A 148 -22.45 -1.91 25.76
N ASP A 149 -23.27 -2.64 26.45
CA ASP A 149 -23.02 -3.98 27.03
C ASP A 149 -23.43 -5.14 26.11
N GLN A 150 -24.02 -4.85 24.95
CA GLN A 150 -24.51 -5.88 24.06
C GLN A 150 -23.38 -6.49 23.19
N PRO A 151 -23.38 -7.82 23.00
CA PRO A 151 -22.43 -8.48 22.10
C PRO A 151 -22.46 -7.90 20.68
N CYS A 152 -21.31 -7.90 20.02
CA CYS A 152 -21.16 -7.37 18.66
C CYS A 152 -21.54 -5.88 18.49
N ARG A 153 -21.57 -5.11 19.59
CA ARG A 153 -21.64 -3.65 19.49
C ARG A 153 -20.39 -3.08 18.83
N ARG A 154 -19.20 -3.49 19.28
CA ARG A 154 -17.96 -3.28 18.54
C ARG A 154 -17.60 -4.56 17.82
N ARG A 155 -17.34 -4.45 16.52
CA ARG A 155 -16.93 -5.57 15.67
C ARG A 155 -15.50 -5.39 15.20
N ILE A 156 -14.79 -6.50 15.10
CA ILE A 156 -13.51 -6.61 14.40
C ILE A 156 -13.78 -7.38 13.10
N PHE A 157 -13.35 -6.79 11.99
CA PHE A 157 -13.49 -7.36 10.66
C PHE A 157 -12.14 -7.78 10.11
N GLU A 158 -12.14 -8.92 9.45
CA GLU A 158 -11.02 -9.44 8.67
C GLU A 158 -11.51 -9.90 7.29
N SER A 159 -10.72 -9.64 6.26
CA SER A 159 -10.85 -10.28 4.95
C SER A 159 -9.79 -11.39 4.86
N THR A 160 -10.24 -12.64 4.67
CA THR A 160 -9.37 -13.82 4.72
C THR A 160 -8.82 -14.20 3.36
N GLN A 161 -7.65 -14.86 3.34
CA GLN A 161 -7.03 -15.30 2.10
C GLN A 161 -7.90 -16.28 1.29
N ASP A 162 -8.76 -17.05 1.92
CA ASP A 162 -9.71 -17.92 1.21
C ASP A 162 -11.00 -17.21 0.77
N ALA A 163 -10.96 -15.88 0.66
CA ALA A 163 -12.01 -15.01 0.14
C ALA A 163 -13.32 -15.05 0.96
N ARG A 164 -13.23 -14.75 2.25
CA ARG A 164 -14.36 -14.47 3.15
C ARG A 164 -14.15 -13.14 3.85
N LEU A 165 -15.24 -12.49 4.21
CA LEU A 165 -15.26 -11.36 5.14
C LEU A 165 -15.86 -11.85 6.46
N VAL A 166 -15.10 -11.72 7.54
CA VAL A 166 -15.44 -12.23 8.89
C VAL A 166 -15.70 -11.07 9.83
N ALA A 167 -16.69 -11.20 10.71
CA ALA A 167 -17.01 -10.25 11.77
C ALA A 167 -17.07 -10.96 13.12
N VAL A 168 -16.23 -10.52 14.08
CA VAL A 168 -16.24 -11.05 15.45
C VAL A 168 -16.51 -9.93 16.47
N ASP A 169 -17.06 -10.30 17.61
CA ASP A 169 -17.23 -9.41 18.76
C ASP A 169 -15.86 -9.01 19.33
N ALA A 170 -15.64 -7.73 19.50
CA ALA A 170 -14.35 -7.21 19.94
C ALA A 170 -13.98 -7.64 21.37
N ALA A 171 -14.97 -7.85 22.26
CA ALA A 171 -14.71 -8.22 23.64
C ALA A 171 -14.35 -9.71 23.80
N THR A 172 -14.92 -10.58 22.97
CA THR A 172 -14.89 -12.04 23.19
C THR A 172 -14.26 -12.85 22.05
N GLY A 173 -14.13 -12.28 20.84
CA GLY A 173 -13.71 -13.01 19.64
C GLY A 173 -14.79 -13.94 19.06
N THR A 174 -16.00 -13.92 19.62
CA THR A 174 -17.11 -14.75 19.13
C THR A 174 -17.65 -14.19 17.80
N PRO A 175 -17.90 -15.04 16.78
CA PRO A 175 -18.51 -14.59 15.53
C PRO A 175 -19.85 -13.88 15.75
N CYS A 176 -20.07 -12.76 15.07
CA CYS A 176 -21.32 -11.98 15.13
C CYS A 176 -22.39 -12.67 14.28
N ALA A 177 -23.27 -13.44 14.92
CA ALA A 177 -24.24 -14.33 14.25
C ALA A 177 -25.21 -13.60 13.28
N ASP A 178 -25.42 -12.31 13.48
CA ASP A 178 -26.25 -11.44 12.63
C ASP A 178 -25.50 -10.87 11.40
N PHE A 179 -24.22 -11.17 11.26
CA PHE A 179 -23.43 -10.79 10.09
C PHE A 179 -23.33 -11.96 9.12
N GLY A 180 -23.94 -11.84 7.96
CA GLY A 180 -23.97 -12.86 6.92
C GLY A 180 -24.47 -14.22 7.43
N LYS A 181 -23.70 -15.28 7.18
CA LYS A 181 -23.98 -16.61 7.70
C LYS A 181 -23.00 -16.93 8.82
N ALA A 182 -23.49 -16.97 10.06
CA ALA A 182 -22.68 -17.30 11.25
C ALA A 182 -21.42 -16.39 11.38
N GLY A 183 -21.54 -15.10 11.18
CA GLY A 183 -20.45 -14.14 11.30
C GLY A 183 -19.57 -13.99 10.05
N GLN A 184 -19.99 -14.51 8.90
CA GLN A 184 -19.19 -14.53 7.68
C GLN A 184 -19.99 -14.24 6.42
N VAL A 185 -19.32 -13.62 5.43
CA VAL A 185 -19.83 -13.41 4.07
C VAL A 185 -18.83 -14.01 3.09
N SER A 186 -19.32 -14.77 2.09
CA SER A 186 -18.52 -15.26 0.97
C SER A 186 -18.19 -14.09 0.03
N LEU A 187 -16.90 -13.96 -0.31
CA LEU A 187 -16.43 -13.00 -1.31
C LEU A 187 -16.21 -13.65 -2.69
N ARG A 188 -16.54 -14.93 -2.84
CA ARG A 188 -16.37 -15.74 -4.06
C ARG A 188 -17.52 -15.59 -5.03
N ASP A 189 -18.68 -15.12 -4.54
CA ASP A 189 -19.90 -15.06 -5.32
C ASP A 189 -19.82 -14.02 -6.44
N ALA A 190 -20.46 -14.34 -7.57
CA ALA A 190 -20.50 -13.51 -8.79
C ALA A 190 -19.12 -13.21 -9.43
N LEU A 191 -18.08 -13.96 -9.09
CA LEU A 191 -16.76 -13.87 -9.69
C LEU A 191 -16.41 -15.18 -10.40
N HIS A 192 -15.52 -15.10 -11.39
CA HIS A 192 -14.78 -16.27 -11.85
C HIS A 192 -13.72 -16.56 -10.77
N TYR A 193 -14.12 -17.26 -9.71
CA TYR A 193 -13.28 -17.52 -8.55
C TYR A 193 -12.33 -18.68 -8.81
N ASP A 194 -11.04 -18.39 -8.70
CA ASP A 194 -9.98 -19.40 -8.68
C ASP A 194 -9.43 -19.51 -7.25
N PRO A 195 -9.51 -20.68 -6.61
CA PRO A 195 -8.98 -20.88 -5.27
C PRO A 195 -7.49 -20.55 -5.19
N GLY A 196 -7.15 -19.65 -4.26
CA GLY A 196 -5.76 -19.20 -4.07
C GLY A 196 -5.34 -18.04 -4.97
N TRP A 197 -5.78 -18.00 -6.22
CA TRP A 197 -5.43 -16.92 -7.15
C TRP A 197 -6.27 -15.65 -6.96
N TYR A 198 -7.44 -15.76 -6.32
CA TYR A 198 -8.23 -14.64 -5.84
C TYR A 198 -8.30 -14.71 -4.31
N HIS A 199 -7.69 -13.77 -3.63
CA HIS A 199 -7.53 -13.80 -2.17
C HIS A 199 -7.45 -12.38 -1.59
N MET A 200 -7.37 -12.23 -0.26
CA MET A 200 -7.25 -10.96 0.43
C MET A 200 -6.00 -10.94 1.28
N THR A 201 -5.24 -9.85 1.18
CA THR A 201 -4.03 -9.62 1.98
C THR A 201 -4.11 -8.37 2.85
N SER A 202 -5.02 -7.44 2.53
CA SER A 202 -5.17 -6.16 3.21
C SER A 202 -6.39 -6.12 4.13
N PRO A 203 -6.35 -5.33 5.24
CA PRO A 203 -7.51 -5.15 6.10
C PRO A 203 -8.68 -4.52 5.32
N PRO A 204 -9.94 -4.83 5.70
CA PRO A 204 -11.10 -4.12 5.20
C PRO A 204 -11.04 -2.63 5.55
N THR A 205 -11.75 -1.81 4.80
CA THR A 205 -11.85 -0.37 5.05
C THR A 205 -13.25 -0.01 5.51
N ILE A 206 -13.36 0.83 6.55
CA ILE A 206 -14.65 1.24 7.10
C ILE A 206 -15.00 2.66 6.62
N ILE A 207 -16.18 2.81 6.04
CA ILE A 207 -16.78 4.11 5.76
C ILE A 207 -18.23 4.12 6.22
N ASP A 208 -18.56 5.00 7.16
CA ASP A 208 -19.86 5.03 7.86
C ASP A 208 -20.22 3.61 8.41
N ASP A 209 -21.34 3.06 8.00
CA ASP A 209 -21.85 1.72 8.37
C ASP A 209 -21.50 0.66 7.32
N LEU A 210 -20.49 0.89 6.49
CA LEU A 210 -20.06 -0.03 5.44
C LEU A 210 -18.65 -0.58 5.68
N VAL A 211 -18.49 -1.86 5.38
CA VAL A 211 -17.19 -2.56 5.30
C VAL A 211 -16.86 -2.76 3.83
N VAL A 212 -15.78 -2.15 3.37
CA VAL A 212 -15.34 -2.20 1.98
C VAL A 212 -14.15 -3.12 1.84
N VAL A 213 -14.16 -3.96 0.82
CA VAL A 213 -13.10 -4.91 0.50
C VAL A 213 -12.65 -4.78 -0.95
N GLY A 214 -11.35 -4.85 -1.17
CA GLY A 214 -10.73 -5.11 -2.47
C GLY A 214 -10.33 -6.58 -2.59
N SER A 215 -9.32 -6.88 -3.39
CA SER A 215 -8.77 -8.23 -3.55
C SER A 215 -7.34 -8.20 -4.07
N ALA A 216 -6.55 -9.21 -3.74
CA ALA A 216 -5.34 -9.58 -4.45
C ALA A 216 -5.71 -10.63 -5.51
N ILE A 217 -5.08 -10.56 -6.67
CA ILE A 217 -5.28 -11.48 -7.79
C ILE A 217 -3.91 -11.85 -8.36
N ASP A 218 -3.68 -13.13 -8.58
CA ASP A 218 -2.45 -13.63 -9.16
C ASP A 218 -2.54 -13.54 -10.70
N ASP A 219 -2.24 -12.39 -11.25
CA ASP A 219 -2.70 -11.86 -12.53
C ASP A 219 -1.89 -12.31 -13.76
N ASN A 220 -0.76 -13.03 -13.57
CA ASN A 220 0.06 -13.55 -14.68
C ASN A 220 -0.21 -15.01 -15.08
N HIS A 221 -1.24 -15.66 -14.51
CA HIS A 221 -1.61 -17.03 -14.88
C HIS A 221 -2.33 -17.09 -16.23
N ARG A 222 -3.30 -16.20 -16.44
CA ARG A 222 -4.09 -16.17 -17.67
C ARG A 222 -4.69 -14.79 -17.95
N VAL A 223 -5.22 -14.57 -19.16
CA VAL A 223 -5.80 -13.28 -19.56
C VAL A 223 -7.14 -12.99 -18.91
N ASP A 224 -7.97 -14.00 -18.66
CA ASP A 224 -9.31 -13.88 -18.11
C ASP A 224 -9.37 -14.22 -16.61
N MET A 225 -8.46 -13.63 -15.83
CA MET A 225 -8.48 -13.70 -14.38
C MET A 225 -9.78 -13.13 -13.79
N ALA A 226 -10.05 -13.42 -12.53
CA ALA A 226 -11.15 -12.80 -11.80
C ALA A 226 -11.08 -11.27 -11.92
N ARG A 227 -12.25 -10.61 -11.96
CA ARG A 227 -12.33 -9.14 -11.96
C ARG A 227 -12.03 -8.59 -10.58
N GLY A 228 -11.28 -7.51 -10.52
CA GLY A 228 -10.86 -6.84 -9.28
C GLY A 228 -11.95 -5.95 -8.65
N VAL A 229 -13.19 -6.45 -8.57
CA VAL A 229 -14.35 -5.69 -8.11
C VAL A 229 -14.22 -5.28 -6.64
N VAL A 230 -14.30 -3.98 -6.36
CA VAL A 230 -14.42 -3.44 -5.00
C VAL A 230 -15.87 -3.54 -4.54
N ARG A 231 -16.08 -4.07 -3.32
CA ARG A 231 -17.43 -4.34 -2.79
C ARG A 231 -17.59 -3.79 -1.38
N ALA A 232 -18.75 -3.20 -1.11
CA ALA A 232 -19.13 -2.71 0.21
C ALA A 232 -20.31 -3.49 0.76
N TYR A 233 -20.16 -3.88 2.00
CA TYR A 233 -21.15 -4.65 2.76
C TYR A 233 -21.64 -3.83 3.96
N ASP A 234 -22.91 -3.96 4.29
CA ASP A 234 -23.46 -3.41 5.53
C ASP A 234 -22.74 -4.02 6.74
N ALA A 235 -22.20 -3.19 7.62
CA ALA A 235 -21.38 -3.64 8.75
C ALA A 235 -22.17 -4.41 9.82
N ARG A 236 -23.52 -4.27 9.88
CA ARG A 236 -24.40 -5.00 10.79
C ARG A 236 -24.76 -6.36 10.23
N THR A 237 -25.17 -6.40 8.95
CA THR A 237 -25.85 -7.56 8.38
C THR A 237 -24.99 -8.36 7.40
N GLY A 238 -23.90 -7.80 6.90
CA GLY A 238 -23.11 -8.41 5.82
C GLY A 238 -23.79 -8.39 4.46
N THR A 239 -24.89 -7.63 4.31
CA THR A 239 -25.60 -7.50 3.02
C THR A 239 -24.79 -6.64 2.06
N LEU A 240 -24.58 -7.11 0.83
CA LEU A 240 -23.93 -6.32 -0.22
C LEU A 240 -24.75 -5.04 -0.51
N ARG A 241 -24.10 -3.89 -0.43
CA ARG A 241 -24.74 -2.59 -0.65
C ARG A 241 -24.42 -2.02 -2.03
N TRP A 242 -23.18 -2.14 -2.45
CA TRP A 242 -22.73 -1.75 -3.78
C TRP A 242 -21.48 -2.49 -4.20
N SER A 243 -21.22 -2.49 -5.50
CA SER A 243 -19.96 -2.97 -6.10
C SER A 243 -19.52 -2.02 -7.20
N TRP A 244 -18.21 -1.88 -7.37
CA TRP A 244 -17.59 -1.09 -8.43
C TRP A 244 -16.47 -1.90 -9.09
N ASP A 245 -16.46 -1.94 -10.42
CA ASP A 245 -15.49 -2.67 -11.23
C ASP A 245 -14.49 -1.67 -11.84
N PRO A 246 -13.18 -1.80 -11.58
CA PRO A 246 -12.14 -0.94 -12.16
C PRO A 246 -12.04 -1.05 -13.68
N LEU A 247 -12.32 -2.23 -14.22
CA LEU A 247 -12.33 -2.49 -15.65
C LEU A 247 -13.78 -2.50 -16.13
N PRO A 248 -14.30 -1.39 -16.62
CA PRO A 248 -15.73 -1.25 -16.88
C PRO A 248 -16.24 -2.27 -17.90
N ALA A 249 -17.55 -2.55 -17.83
CA ALA A 249 -18.29 -3.34 -18.81
C ALA A 249 -18.21 -2.76 -20.24
N ASN A 250 -17.68 -1.58 -20.40
CA ASN A 250 -17.33 -0.91 -21.65
C ASN A 250 -16.09 -1.49 -22.35
N ALA A 251 -15.39 -2.41 -21.75
CA ALA A 251 -14.68 -3.39 -22.56
C ALA A 251 -15.64 -4.08 -23.56
N ALA A 252 -16.87 -4.36 -23.13
CA ALA A 252 -17.96 -4.74 -24.04
C ALA A 252 -18.42 -3.58 -24.93
N ALA A 253 -18.35 -2.30 -24.52
CA ALA A 253 -18.72 -1.17 -25.36
C ALA A 253 -17.62 -0.78 -26.36
N ALA A 254 -16.35 -0.89 -26.01
CA ALA A 254 -15.25 -0.82 -26.99
C ALA A 254 -15.34 -1.96 -28.01
N ALA A 255 -15.82 -3.14 -27.60
CA ALA A 255 -16.18 -4.23 -28.51
C ALA A 255 -17.46 -3.91 -29.32
N ALA A 256 -18.44 -3.21 -28.74
CA ALA A 256 -19.71 -2.83 -29.42
C ALA A 256 -19.52 -1.69 -30.42
N GLU A 257 -18.52 -0.83 -30.27
CA GLU A 257 -18.14 0.18 -31.25
C GLU A 257 -17.42 -0.43 -32.47
N GLY A 258 -17.39 -1.76 -32.58
CA GLY A 258 -16.82 -2.46 -33.75
C GLY A 258 -15.30 -2.44 -33.82
N LYS A 259 -14.61 -1.90 -32.81
CA LYS A 259 -13.17 -1.75 -32.81
C LYS A 259 -12.41 -2.95 -32.29
N ASN A 260 -13.00 -3.82 -31.48
CA ASN A 260 -12.43 -5.11 -31.16
C ASN A 260 -13.42 -6.07 -30.46
N LYS A 261 -13.73 -7.21 -31.11
CA LYS A 261 -14.56 -8.28 -30.54
C LYS A 261 -13.81 -9.17 -29.55
N SER A 262 -12.53 -8.90 -29.27
CA SER A 262 -11.61 -9.79 -28.58
C SER A 262 -10.99 -9.17 -27.32
N TRP A 263 -11.56 -8.12 -26.74
CA TRP A 263 -11.06 -7.57 -25.48
C TRP A 263 -11.22 -8.59 -24.36
N ARG A 264 -10.10 -9.07 -23.81
CA ARG A 264 -10.03 -10.07 -22.75
C ARG A 264 -9.07 -9.59 -21.69
N SER A 265 -9.54 -9.44 -20.47
CA SER A 265 -8.73 -9.10 -19.32
C SER A 265 -9.52 -9.34 -18.01
N GLY A 266 -8.80 -9.49 -16.93
CA GLY A 266 -9.31 -9.48 -15.56
C GLY A 266 -8.44 -8.60 -14.69
N ALA A 267 -8.35 -8.87 -13.40
CA ALA A 267 -7.61 -8.11 -12.40
C ALA A 267 -7.99 -6.61 -12.36
N GLY A 268 -7.05 -5.68 -12.40
CA GLY A 268 -7.29 -4.27 -12.12
C GLY A 268 -7.68 -4.02 -10.66
N ASN A 269 -7.33 -4.93 -9.79
CA ASN A 269 -7.83 -5.07 -8.42
C ASN A 269 -7.20 -4.08 -7.44
N ALA A 270 -7.91 -3.83 -6.34
CA ALA A 270 -7.41 -3.05 -5.20
C ALA A 270 -6.90 -4.00 -4.12
N TRP A 271 -5.62 -4.36 -4.18
CA TRP A 271 -4.98 -5.21 -3.19
C TRP A 271 -4.28 -4.42 -2.08
N SER A 272 -4.02 -3.14 -2.32
CA SER A 272 -3.52 -2.22 -1.31
C SER A 272 -4.64 -1.71 -0.39
N ILE A 273 -4.27 -1.01 0.67
CA ILE A 273 -5.20 -0.46 1.66
C ILE A 273 -5.84 0.80 1.09
N MET A 274 -7.15 0.93 1.22
CA MET A 274 -7.91 2.10 0.79
C MET A 274 -7.93 3.17 1.89
N ALA A 275 -8.06 4.44 1.50
CA ALA A 275 -8.20 5.57 2.43
C ALA A 275 -9.59 6.19 2.34
N VAL A 276 -10.03 6.84 3.44
CA VAL A 276 -11.39 7.38 3.56
C VAL A 276 -11.39 8.83 4.05
N ASP A 277 -12.16 9.66 3.39
CA ASP A 277 -12.59 10.97 3.89
C ASP A 277 -14.08 10.89 4.27
N GLN A 278 -14.36 10.63 5.55
CA GLN A 278 -15.72 10.50 6.08
C GLN A 278 -16.54 11.79 5.86
N GLN A 279 -15.93 12.96 6.00
CA GLN A 279 -16.62 14.24 5.89
C GLN A 279 -17.11 14.53 4.46
N ARG A 280 -16.36 14.03 3.47
CA ARG A 280 -16.65 14.22 2.05
C ARG A 280 -17.42 13.06 1.43
N ASP A 281 -17.67 12.00 2.19
CA ASP A 281 -18.21 10.74 1.68
C ASP A 281 -17.38 10.22 0.49
N LEU A 282 -16.04 10.17 0.65
CA LEU A 282 -15.12 9.72 -0.38
C LEU A 282 -14.28 8.53 0.11
N LEU A 283 -14.26 7.49 -0.70
CA LEU A 283 -13.37 6.34 -0.60
C LEU A 283 -12.33 6.42 -1.72
N PHE A 284 -11.06 6.34 -1.38
CA PHE A 284 -9.94 6.37 -2.33
C PHE A 284 -9.41 4.97 -2.54
N VAL A 285 -9.52 4.48 -3.78
CA VAL A 285 -9.20 3.12 -4.19
C VAL A 285 -7.95 3.13 -5.06
N PRO A 286 -6.82 2.57 -4.62
CA PRO A 286 -5.64 2.37 -5.45
C PRO A 286 -5.82 1.06 -6.22
N THR A 287 -5.77 1.10 -7.55
CA THR A 287 -5.97 -0.07 -8.40
C THR A 287 -4.65 -0.57 -8.99
N GLY A 288 -4.53 -1.87 -9.13
CA GLY A 288 -3.40 -2.54 -9.77
C GLY A 288 -3.57 -2.72 -11.26
N SER A 289 -2.69 -3.52 -11.82
CA SER A 289 -2.60 -3.80 -13.25
C SER A 289 -3.75 -4.68 -13.75
N ALA A 290 -4.09 -4.53 -15.04
CA ALA A 290 -5.02 -5.42 -15.72
C ALA A 290 -4.27 -6.65 -16.22
N SER A 291 -4.88 -7.85 -16.12
CA SER A 291 -4.22 -9.10 -16.52
C SER A 291 -4.22 -9.34 -18.05
N PRO A 292 -3.16 -9.94 -18.58
CA PRO A 292 -1.87 -10.19 -17.95
C PRO A 292 -1.01 -8.92 -17.95
N ASP A 293 -0.14 -8.75 -16.94
CA ASP A 293 0.59 -7.50 -16.73
C ASP A 293 1.56 -7.12 -17.84
N TYR A 294 2.16 -8.10 -18.52
CA TYR A 294 3.29 -7.86 -19.42
C TYR A 294 2.94 -7.94 -20.93
N TYR A 295 1.67 -8.21 -21.25
CA TYR A 295 1.16 -8.19 -22.61
C TYR A 295 -0.27 -7.65 -22.67
N GLY A 296 -0.45 -6.50 -23.30
CA GLY A 296 -1.73 -5.77 -23.36
C GLY A 296 -2.47 -5.91 -24.69
N GLY A 297 -1.95 -6.64 -25.67
CA GLY A 297 -2.55 -6.72 -27.01
C GLY A 297 -3.98 -7.30 -27.06
N LEU A 298 -4.45 -7.93 -25.97
CA LEU A 298 -5.83 -8.41 -25.84
C LEU A 298 -6.75 -7.44 -25.07
N ARG A 299 -6.20 -6.32 -24.55
CA ARG A 299 -6.90 -5.27 -23.81
C ARG A 299 -6.56 -3.88 -24.36
N PRO A 300 -6.80 -3.61 -25.66
CA PRO A 300 -6.36 -2.37 -26.29
C PRO A 300 -7.04 -1.14 -25.66
N GLY A 301 -6.31 -0.05 -25.54
CA GLY A 301 -6.73 1.20 -24.92
C GLY A 301 -5.85 1.58 -23.75
N ASP A 302 -6.31 2.49 -22.93
CA ASP A 302 -5.61 2.95 -21.73
C ASP A 302 -5.88 2.10 -20.48
N ASP A 303 -6.80 1.16 -20.54
CA ASP A 303 -7.23 0.26 -19.45
C ASP A 303 -7.81 0.98 -18.22
N ARG A 304 -8.44 2.15 -18.41
CA ARG A 304 -9.09 2.85 -17.31
C ARG A 304 -10.18 1.98 -16.66
N TRP A 305 -10.14 1.79 -15.31
CA TRP A 305 -9.34 2.42 -14.28
C TRP A 305 -8.37 1.46 -13.59
N ALA A 306 -7.63 0.65 -14.32
CA ALA A 306 -6.44 0.00 -13.79
C ALA A 306 -5.33 1.03 -13.52
N ASN A 307 -4.35 0.70 -12.67
CA ASN A 307 -3.18 1.51 -12.31
C ASN A 307 -3.50 2.96 -11.95
N SER A 308 -4.54 3.15 -11.14
CA SER A 308 -5.15 4.45 -10.87
C SER A 308 -5.35 4.68 -9.37
N VAL A 309 -5.56 5.93 -9.00
CA VAL A 309 -6.28 6.28 -7.77
C VAL A 309 -7.67 6.79 -8.14
N VAL A 310 -8.69 6.13 -7.60
CA VAL A 310 -10.10 6.43 -7.90
C VAL A 310 -10.82 6.83 -6.64
N ALA A 311 -11.56 7.95 -6.69
CA ALA A 311 -12.46 8.37 -5.64
C ALA A 311 -13.89 7.90 -5.96
N LEU A 312 -14.47 7.14 -5.02
CA LEU A 312 -15.85 6.69 -5.07
C LEU A 312 -16.66 7.38 -3.96
N ARG A 313 -17.97 7.60 -4.19
CA ARG A 313 -18.89 7.95 -3.11
C ARG A 313 -19.03 6.76 -2.17
N GLY A 314 -18.66 6.92 -0.91
CA GLY A 314 -18.59 5.81 0.05
C GLY A 314 -19.94 5.11 0.23
N LYS A 315 -21.04 5.87 0.35
CA LYS A 315 -22.40 5.34 0.55
C LYS A 315 -22.95 4.57 -0.64
N THR A 316 -22.52 4.88 -1.87
CA THR A 316 -23.18 4.39 -3.08
C THR A 316 -22.26 3.65 -4.06
N GLY A 317 -20.94 3.74 -3.89
CA GLY A 317 -19.96 3.22 -4.85
C GLY A 317 -19.91 4.01 -6.17
N GLN A 318 -20.63 5.14 -6.28
CA GLN A 318 -20.63 5.95 -7.48
C GLN A 318 -19.25 6.58 -7.71
N PHE A 319 -18.77 6.49 -8.94
CA PHE A 319 -17.53 7.13 -9.38
C PHE A 319 -17.64 8.67 -9.23
N ALA A 320 -16.69 9.27 -8.51
CA ALA A 320 -16.59 10.71 -8.37
C ALA A 320 -15.53 11.28 -9.31
N TRP A 321 -14.33 10.74 -9.28
CA TRP A 321 -13.22 11.06 -10.18
C TRP A 321 -12.15 9.95 -10.13
N GLY A 322 -11.25 9.92 -11.11
CA GLY A 322 -10.10 9.04 -11.14
C GLY A 322 -8.91 9.74 -11.78
N PHE A 323 -7.71 9.33 -11.37
CA PHE A 323 -6.45 9.71 -11.99
C PHE A 323 -5.63 8.47 -12.25
N GLN A 324 -5.32 8.22 -13.52
CA GLN A 324 -4.53 7.07 -13.92
C GLN A 324 -3.05 7.39 -13.85
N LEU A 325 -2.29 6.56 -13.12
CA LEU A 325 -0.86 6.77 -12.89
C LEU A 325 0.00 6.08 -13.96
N VAL A 326 -0.54 5.02 -14.59
CA VAL A 326 0.10 4.34 -15.73
C VAL A 326 -0.97 3.98 -16.74
N HIS A 327 -0.83 4.44 -17.96
CA HIS A 327 -1.72 4.09 -19.08
C HIS A 327 -1.27 2.77 -19.69
N HIS A 328 -2.20 1.84 -19.94
CA HIS A 328 -1.92 0.57 -20.60
C HIS A 328 -0.66 -0.09 -20.02
N ASP A 329 -0.72 -0.44 -18.75
CA ASP A 329 0.43 -0.94 -18.01
C ASP A 329 0.95 -2.27 -18.60
N LEU A 330 2.27 -2.34 -18.83
CA LEU A 330 3.00 -3.50 -19.33
C LEU A 330 4.19 -3.85 -18.42
N TRP A 331 4.26 -3.28 -17.22
CA TRP A 331 5.43 -3.35 -16.34
C TRP A 331 5.11 -3.86 -14.94
N ASP A 332 3.84 -4.20 -14.67
CA ASP A 332 3.38 -4.51 -13.31
C ASP A 332 3.61 -3.31 -12.35
N PHE A 333 3.31 -2.08 -12.85
CA PHE A 333 3.47 -0.84 -12.08
C PHE A 333 2.20 -0.45 -11.33
N ASP A 334 1.71 -1.37 -10.49
CA ASP A 334 0.56 -1.17 -9.62
C ASP A 334 0.59 0.13 -8.81
N SER A 335 -0.59 0.65 -8.49
CA SER A 335 -0.78 1.61 -7.40
C SER A 335 -0.69 0.87 -6.05
N ALA A 336 0.47 0.27 -5.79
CA ALA A 336 0.69 -0.63 -4.65
C ALA A 336 0.61 0.08 -3.30
N SER A 337 1.01 1.37 -3.24
CA SER A 337 1.01 2.15 -2.00
C SER A 337 -0.40 2.60 -1.62
N PRO A 338 -0.77 2.58 -0.32
CA PRO A 338 -2.02 3.18 0.15
C PRO A 338 -2.11 4.67 -0.21
N PRO A 339 -3.27 5.18 -0.63
CA PRO A 339 -3.50 6.63 -0.71
C PRO A 339 -3.32 7.26 0.67
N LEU A 340 -2.70 8.43 0.73
CA LEU A 340 -2.54 9.20 1.97
C LEU A 340 -3.31 10.52 1.86
N LEU A 341 -4.21 10.78 2.80
CA LEU A 341 -5.01 12.00 2.83
C LEU A 341 -4.44 13.00 3.83
N THR A 342 -4.22 14.22 3.35
CA THR A 342 -3.79 15.32 4.22
C THR A 342 -4.25 16.66 3.68
N THR A 343 -3.91 17.73 4.36
CA THR A 343 -4.08 19.11 3.91
C THR A 343 -2.71 19.76 3.81
N LEU A 344 -2.34 20.25 2.65
CA LEU A 344 -1.11 21.00 2.44
C LEU A 344 -1.38 22.51 2.47
N HIS A 345 -0.54 23.26 3.17
CA HIS A 345 -0.59 24.72 3.14
C HIS A 345 0.29 25.23 1.99
N LEU A 346 -0.33 25.57 0.86
CA LEU A 346 0.36 25.98 -0.37
C LEU A 346 -0.07 27.39 -0.78
N ASN A 347 0.90 28.29 -0.97
CA ASN A 347 0.65 29.67 -1.40
C ASN A 347 -0.38 30.40 -0.53
N GLY A 348 -0.33 30.19 0.80
CA GLY A 348 -1.22 30.82 1.77
C GLY A 348 -2.65 30.23 1.80
N LYS A 349 -2.86 29.05 1.21
CA LYS A 349 -4.16 28.36 1.18
C LYS A 349 -4.02 26.92 1.65
N ASP A 350 -5.03 26.44 2.36
CA ASP A 350 -5.18 25.05 2.71
C ASP A 350 -5.77 24.27 1.55
N VAL A 351 -5.02 23.30 1.04
CA VAL A 351 -5.42 22.46 -0.09
C VAL A 351 -5.58 21.03 0.38
N PRO A 352 -6.80 20.48 0.39
CA PRO A 352 -7.01 19.07 0.70
C PRO A 352 -6.44 18.21 -0.43
N VAL A 353 -5.54 17.28 -0.07
CA VAL A 353 -4.87 16.44 -1.05
C VAL A 353 -4.99 14.96 -0.74
N VAL A 354 -4.93 14.15 -1.80
CA VAL A 354 -4.54 12.75 -1.75
C VAL A 354 -3.17 12.62 -2.39
N ILE A 355 -2.26 11.96 -1.69
CA ILE A 355 -0.92 11.64 -2.18
C ILE A 355 -0.93 10.17 -2.59
N GLN A 356 -0.48 9.89 -3.83
CA GLN A 356 -0.45 8.54 -4.36
C GLN A 356 0.90 8.25 -5.02
N GLY A 357 1.59 7.25 -4.51
CA GLY A 357 2.77 6.65 -5.12
C GLY A 357 2.45 5.30 -5.76
N ASN A 358 3.30 4.84 -6.67
CA ASN A 358 3.18 3.53 -7.29
C ASN A 358 4.55 2.85 -7.49
N LYS A 359 4.55 1.63 -8.04
CA LYS A 359 5.77 0.85 -8.27
C LYS A 359 6.79 1.57 -9.19
N SER A 360 6.36 2.50 -10.04
CA SER A 360 7.29 3.29 -10.88
C SER A 360 8.22 4.22 -10.09
N GLY A 361 7.96 4.44 -8.79
CA GLY A 361 8.70 5.38 -7.97
C GLY A 361 8.31 6.84 -8.19
N LEU A 362 7.21 7.08 -8.90
CA LEU A 362 6.61 8.41 -9.11
C LEU A 362 5.57 8.71 -8.03
N LEU A 363 5.53 9.96 -7.56
CA LEU A 363 4.61 10.41 -6.50
C LEU A 363 3.71 11.52 -7.01
N TYR A 364 2.40 11.30 -6.95
CA TYR A 364 1.39 12.23 -7.42
C TYR A 364 0.69 12.89 -6.25
N VAL A 365 0.43 14.20 -6.35
CA VAL A 365 -0.29 14.99 -5.35
C VAL A 365 -1.51 15.58 -6.03
N LEU A 366 -2.68 15.06 -5.67
CA LEU A 366 -3.95 15.41 -6.32
C LEU A 366 -4.87 16.13 -5.34
N ASN A 367 -5.62 17.09 -5.84
CA ASN A 367 -6.68 17.72 -5.06
C ASN A 367 -7.76 16.68 -4.74
N ARG A 368 -8.08 16.51 -3.46
CA ARG A 368 -8.97 15.48 -2.93
C ARG A 368 -10.39 15.57 -3.47
N ASP A 369 -10.87 16.78 -3.73
CA ASP A 369 -12.24 17.01 -4.20
C ASP A 369 -12.41 16.77 -5.71
N THR A 370 -11.33 16.97 -6.50
CA THR A 370 -11.44 17.03 -7.96
C THR A 370 -10.57 16.04 -8.73
N GLY A 371 -9.61 15.39 -8.07
CA GLY A 371 -8.61 14.53 -8.71
C GLY A 371 -7.58 15.28 -9.57
N LYS A 372 -7.64 16.61 -9.64
CA LYS A 372 -6.69 17.39 -10.43
C LYS A 372 -5.33 17.44 -9.75
N PRO A 373 -4.23 17.32 -10.51
CA PRO A 373 -2.89 17.49 -9.97
C PRO A 373 -2.69 18.85 -9.31
N VAL A 374 -2.11 18.84 -8.10
CA VAL A 374 -1.74 20.06 -7.34
C VAL A 374 -0.39 20.57 -7.79
N PHE A 375 0.56 19.68 -8.01
CA PHE A 375 1.80 19.96 -8.74
C PHE A 375 1.62 19.52 -10.20
N PRO A 376 2.26 20.20 -11.17
CA PRO A 376 2.11 19.86 -12.58
C PRO A 376 2.45 18.40 -12.89
N VAL A 377 1.67 17.79 -13.74
CA VAL A 377 1.92 16.47 -14.35
C VAL A 377 1.93 16.65 -15.87
N GLU A 378 2.94 16.11 -16.53
CA GLU A 378 3.16 16.22 -17.97
C GLU A 378 2.95 14.86 -18.63
N GLU A 379 2.15 14.84 -19.70
CA GLU A 379 2.12 13.69 -20.60
C GLU A 379 3.36 13.70 -21.49
N ARG A 380 4.20 12.67 -21.34
CA ARG A 380 5.43 12.54 -22.11
C ARG A 380 5.38 11.31 -22.99
N ALA A 381 5.85 11.46 -24.24
CA ALA A 381 5.98 10.32 -25.17
C ALA A 381 6.89 9.24 -24.60
N VAL A 382 6.51 7.97 -24.81
CA VAL A 382 7.25 6.80 -24.33
C VAL A 382 7.55 5.85 -25.50
N PRO A 383 8.54 4.94 -25.34
CA PRO A 383 8.86 3.95 -26.35
C PRO A 383 7.66 3.07 -26.72
N GLN A 384 7.54 2.78 -28.00
CA GLN A 384 6.47 1.91 -28.51
C GLN A 384 6.92 0.43 -28.56
N SER A 385 5.98 -0.49 -28.39
CA SER A 385 6.28 -1.92 -28.47
C SER A 385 6.71 -2.36 -29.87
N ASP A 386 7.67 -3.27 -29.92
CA ASP A 386 8.10 -3.99 -31.14
C ASP A 386 7.52 -5.42 -31.20
N VAL A 387 6.67 -5.77 -30.23
CA VAL A 387 6.06 -7.11 -30.13
C VAL A 387 4.81 -7.19 -31.00
N PRO A 388 4.71 -8.17 -31.91
CA PRO A 388 3.52 -8.33 -32.74
C PRO A 388 2.23 -8.44 -31.92
N GLY A 389 1.24 -7.60 -32.23
CA GLY A 389 -0.06 -7.58 -31.59
C GLY A 389 -0.16 -6.67 -30.36
N GLU A 390 0.96 -6.10 -29.88
CA GLU A 390 0.99 -5.12 -28.82
C GLU A 390 0.93 -3.68 -29.36
N VAL A 391 0.11 -2.84 -28.74
CA VAL A 391 0.01 -1.40 -29.05
C VAL A 391 0.11 -0.60 -27.76
N THR A 392 1.30 -0.15 -27.46
CA THR A 392 1.58 0.66 -26.26
C THR A 392 0.84 2.00 -26.30
N TRP A 393 0.34 2.49 -25.15
CA TRP A 393 -0.19 3.85 -25.07
C TRP A 393 0.92 4.87 -25.38
N PRO A 394 0.65 5.91 -26.18
CA PRO A 394 1.72 6.76 -26.74
C PRO A 394 2.42 7.63 -25.72
N THR A 395 1.78 7.96 -24.59
CA THR A 395 2.31 8.84 -23.54
C THR A 395 2.09 8.22 -22.17
N GLN A 396 2.84 8.74 -21.18
CA GLN A 396 2.65 8.43 -19.77
C GLN A 396 2.68 9.70 -18.93
N PRO A 397 1.95 9.77 -17.80
CA PRO A 397 1.94 10.94 -16.93
C PRO A 397 3.20 10.99 -16.06
N PHE A 398 3.95 12.08 -16.13
CA PHE A 398 5.13 12.33 -15.31
C PHE A 398 4.88 13.52 -14.37
N PRO A 399 4.91 13.31 -13.04
CA PRO A 399 4.87 14.42 -12.10
C PRO A 399 6.15 15.25 -12.23
N VAL A 400 5.99 16.59 -12.30
CA VAL A 400 7.11 17.53 -12.32
C VAL A 400 7.67 17.70 -10.91
N LYS A 401 6.79 17.60 -9.90
CA LYS A 401 7.10 17.69 -8.47
C LYS A 401 6.25 16.68 -7.68
N PRO A 402 6.87 16.01 -6.71
CA PRO A 402 8.31 15.90 -6.50
C PRO A 402 9.00 15.21 -7.67
N PRO A 403 10.34 15.28 -7.79
CA PRO A 403 11.05 14.51 -8.78
C PRO A 403 10.88 13.01 -8.52
N PRO A 404 11.16 12.13 -9.49
CA PRO A 404 11.14 10.69 -9.27
C PRO A 404 11.95 10.31 -8.03
N LEU A 405 11.36 9.49 -7.15
CA LEU A 405 12.01 9.06 -5.91
C LEU A 405 12.91 7.84 -6.14
N ALA A 406 12.59 7.02 -7.16
CA ALA A 406 13.42 5.92 -7.62
C ALA A 406 14.11 6.26 -8.96
N PRO A 407 15.26 5.66 -9.28
CA PRO A 407 15.89 5.76 -10.59
C PRO A 407 14.94 5.35 -11.71
N GLN A 408 15.03 6.04 -12.85
CA GLN A 408 14.17 5.83 -14.02
C GLN A 408 14.93 5.25 -15.22
N THR A 409 16.25 5.13 -15.10
CA THR A 409 17.16 4.65 -16.15
C THR A 409 18.38 3.98 -15.54
N LEU A 410 18.98 3.04 -16.27
CA LEU A 410 20.30 2.47 -15.98
C LEU A 410 21.01 2.18 -17.29
N SER A 411 22.08 2.93 -17.60
CA SER A 411 22.90 2.68 -18.77
C SER A 411 23.93 1.55 -18.52
N ALA A 412 24.46 0.96 -19.59
CA ALA A 412 25.52 -0.06 -19.48
C ALA A 412 26.79 0.48 -18.81
N ASP A 413 27.10 1.78 -18.96
CA ASP A 413 28.26 2.39 -18.29
C ASP A 413 28.05 2.59 -16.78
N GLN A 414 26.80 2.56 -16.32
CA GLN A 414 26.42 2.61 -14.90
C GLN A 414 26.31 1.20 -14.29
N ALA A 415 26.57 0.16 -15.07
CA ALA A 415 26.56 -1.21 -14.56
C ALA A 415 27.48 -1.37 -13.36
N TRP A 416 26.99 -2.04 -12.33
CA TRP A 416 27.73 -2.26 -11.10
C TRP A 416 27.95 -3.76 -10.84
N GLY A 417 28.99 -4.04 -10.11
CA GLY A 417 29.33 -5.36 -9.57
C GLY A 417 30.54 -5.23 -8.64
N PRO A 418 30.66 -6.12 -7.64
CA PRO A 418 31.76 -6.08 -6.67
C PRO A 418 33.11 -6.34 -7.31
N THR A 419 33.18 -7.13 -8.37
CA THR A 419 34.40 -7.40 -9.12
C THR A 419 34.35 -6.80 -10.53
N PRO A 420 35.49 -6.67 -11.22
CA PRO A 420 35.51 -6.29 -12.64
C PRO A 420 34.71 -7.25 -13.52
N GLU A 421 34.75 -8.55 -13.25
CA GLU A 421 34.04 -9.60 -13.97
C GLU A 421 32.52 -9.46 -13.79
N ASP A 422 32.06 -9.21 -12.58
CA ASP A 422 30.64 -8.95 -12.28
C ASP A 422 30.13 -7.73 -13.04
N ARG A 423 30.92 -6.64 -12.98
CA ARG A 423 30.57 -5.39 -13.68
C ARG A 423 30.50 -5.58 -15.18
N GLU A 424 31.44 -6.31 -15.76
CA GLU A 424 31.45 -6.60 -17.19
C GLU A 424 30.27 -7.50 -17.58
N SER A 425 29.95 -8.51 -16.78
CA SER A 425 28.76 -9.35 -16.98
C SER A 425 27.47 -8.52 -17.00
N CYS A 426 27.29 -7.64 -16.00
CA CYS A 426 26.16 -6.71 -15.93
C CYS A 426 26.13 -5.75 -17.14
N ARG A 427 27.27 -5.17 -17.51
CA ARG A 427 27.38 -4.28 -18.68
C ARG A 427 26.97 -4.99 -19.96
N ASN A 428 27.53 -6.16 -20.20
CA ASN A 428 27.22 -6.96 -21.37
C ASN A 428 25.72 -7.32 -21.44
N TYR A 429 25.11 -7.70 -20.30
CA TYR A 429 23.69 -8.00 -20.28
C TYR A 429 22.85 -6.77 -20.66
N ILE A 430 23.11 -5.61 -20.02
CA ILE A 430 22.37 -4.35 -20.26
C ILE A 430 22.49 -3.90 -21.73
N GLN A 431 23.63 -4.13 -22.39
CA GLN A 431 23.82 -3.79 -23.80
C GLN A 431 23.01 -4.66 -24.78
N HIS A 432 22.57 -5.85 -24.34
CA HIS A 432 21.90 -6.83 -25.20
C HIS A 432 20.39 -6.90 -24.97
N VAL A 433 19.83 -6.08 -24.06
CA VAL A 433 18.40 -5.97 -23.83
C VAL A 433 17.90 -4.59 -24.26
N ARG A 434 16.61 -4.49 -24.53
CA ARG A 434 15.96 -3.23 -24.83
C ARG A 434 15.95 -2.31 -23.58
N ASN A 435 16.40 -1.06 -23.72
CA ASN A 435 16.59 -0.14 -22.60
C ASN A 435 16.48 1.32 -23.05
N GLU A 436 15.30 1.91 -22.99
CA GLU A 436 14.98 3.25 -23.44
C GLU A 436 14.38 4.11 -22.31
N GLY A 437 14.54 3.68 -21.07
CA GLY A 437 14.01 4.34 -19.87
C GLY A 437 12.86 3.56 -19.23
N ILE A 438 12.23 4.18 -18.20
CA ILE A 438 11.27 3.53 -17.30
C ILE A 438 10.12 2.80 -18.01
N PHE A 439 9.57 3.38 -19.06
CA PHE A 439 8.42 2.83 -19.78
C PHE A 439 8.83 2.14 -21.09
N THR A 440 10.00 1.50 -21.12
CA THR A 440 10.39 0.62 -22.24
C THR A 440 9.54 -0.65 -22.18
N PRO A 441 8.72 -0.95 -23.23
CA PRO A 441 7.83 -2.12 -23.18
C PRO A 441 8.60 -3.44 -23.19
N PRO A 442 8.06 -4.50 -22.57
CA PRO A 442 8.59 -5.86 -22.71
C PRO A 442 8.76 -6.28 -24.17
N SER A 443 9.84 -6.99 -24.47
CA SER A 443 10.21 -7.37 -25.83
C SER A 443 10.55 -8.87 -25.91
N LEU A 444 10.68 -9.38 -27.14
CA LEU A 444 11.14 -10.76 -27.35
C LEU A 444 12.66 -10.92 -27.10
N GLN A 445 13.39 -9.83 -27.18
CA GLN A 445 14.84 -9.78 -26.87
C GLN A 445 15.10 -9.76 -25.37
N GLY A 446 14.15 -9.25 -24.59
CA GLY A 446 14.28 -8.89 -23.19
C GLY A 446 14.37 -7.38 -23.03
N THR A 447 13.80 -6.87 -21.94
CA THR A 447 13.72 -5.44 -21.64
C THR A 447 14.19 -5.19 -20.21
N LEU A 448 15.04 -4.18 -20.02
CA LEU A 448 15.48 -3.72 -18.71
C LEU A 448 14.38 -2.86 -18.10
N MET A 449 13.93 -3.22 -16.91
CA MET A 449 12.94 -2.50 -16.11
C MET A 449 13.64 -1.72 -14.99
N VAL A 450 13.47 -0.41 -14.97
CA VAL A 450 14.06 0.49 -13.97
C VAL A 450 13.01 1.50 -13.47
N PRO A 451 12.52 1.36 -12.22
CA PRO A 451 12.76 0.26 -11.28
C PRO A 451 12.15 -1.06 -11.76
N GLY A 452 12.58 -2.17 -11.15
CA GLY A 452 11.99 -3.48 -11.40
C GLY A 452 10.58 -3.63 -10.81
N ASN A 453 9.94 -4.75 -11.04
CA ASN A 453 8.54 -5.03 -10.67
C ASN A 453 8.26 -5.15 -9.15
N ILE A 454 9.28 -5.27 -8.29
CA ILE A 454 9.10 -5.10 -6.84
C ILE A 454 8.62 -3.68 -6.52
N GLY A 455 9.00 -2.72 -7.39
CA GLY A 455 8.60 -1.34 -7.34
C GLY A 455 9.57 -0.44 -6.59
N GLY A 456 9.72 0.80 -7.08
CA GLY A 456 10.39 1.88 -6.37
C GLY A 456 9.67 2.21 -5.05
N MET A 457 8.34 2.26 -5.05
CA MET A 457 7.48 2.28 -3.85
C MET A 457 6.61 1.04 -3.82
N THR A 458 6.36 0.50 -2.61
CA THR A 458 5.68 -0.77 -2.41
C THR A 458 4.37 -0.62 -1.61
N TRP A 459 3.71 -1.74 -1.31
CA TRP A 459 2.46 -1.81 -0.55
C TRP A 459 2.52 -1.16 0.83
N SER A 460 3.69 -1.08 1.42
CA SER A 460 3.87 -0.48 2.73
C SER A 460 3.72 1.04 2.75
N GLY A 461 3.84 1.71 1.58
CA GLY A 461 3.56 3.13 1.40
C GLY A 461 4.51 4.06 2.15
N TYR A 462 3.98 5.16 2.67
CA TYR A 462 4.72 6.30 3.23
C TYR A 462 3.97 6.88 4.42
N ALA A 463 4.65 7.75 5.19
CA ALA A 463 4.09 8.49 6.31
C ALA A 463 4.27 10.01 6.12
N PHE A 464 3.40 10.82 6.69
CA PHE A 464 3.45 12.28 6.55
C PHE A 464 3.35 12.98 7.89
N ASP A 465 4.28 13.89 8.17
CA ASP A 465 4.24 14.80 9.32
C ASP A 465 3.53 16.11 8.92
N PRO A 466 2.30 16.34 9.38
CA PRO A 466 1.52 17.50 8.99
C PRO A 466 2.04 18.81 9.61
N LYS A 467 2.80 18.73 10.71
CA LYS A 467 3.38 19.91 11.37
C LYS A 467 4.63 20.41 10.65
N ARG A 468 5.38 19.49 10.00
CA ARG A 468 6.62 19.78 9.28
C ARG A 468 6.45 19.78 7.77
N ASN A 469 5.29 19.33 7.25
CA ASN A 469 5.04 19.09 5.83
C ASN A 469 6.07 18.15 5.19
N ILE A 470 6.50 17.12 5.93
CA ILE A 470 7.50 16.14 5.46
C ILE A 470 6.82 14.81 5.23
N LEU A 471 6.94 14.29 4.01
CA LEU A 471 6.59 12.91 3.67
C LEU A 471 7.84 12.06 3.74
N VAL A 472 7.75 10.89 4.38
CA VAL A 472 8.85 9.91 4.48
C VAL A 472 8.42 8.62 3.80
N ALA A 473 9.24 8.12 2.86
CA ALA A 473 9.00 6.90 2.10
C ALA A 473 10.26 6.04 2.02
N ASN A 474 10.11 4.72 2.06
CA ASN A 474 11.17 3.80 1.66
C ASN A 474 11.11 3.57 0.15
N ILE A 475 12.27 3.56 -0.48
CA ILE A 475 12.44 3.46 -1.93
C ILE A 475 13.39 2.33 -2.26
N ASN A 476 13.00 1.47 -3.20
CA ASN A 476 13.85 0.42 -3.74
C ASN A 476 14.51 0.85 -5.06
N ASN A 477 15.77 0.48 -5.21
CA ASN A 477 16.58 0.74 -6.39
C ASN A 477 17.08 -0.58 -6.99
N LEU A 478 16.15 -1.47 -7.31
CA LEU A 478 16.45 -2.74 -7.96
C LEU A 478 15.99 -2.70 -9.40
N VAL A 479 16.74 -3.36 -10.26
CA VAL A 479 16.42 -3.50 -11.67
C VAL A 479 16.01 -4.93 -11.97
N ALA A 480 15.10 -5.10 -12.92
CA ALA A 480 14.65 -6.40 -13.38
C ALA A 480 14.73 -6.50 -14.90
N VAL A 481 14.60 -7.71 -15.40
CA VAL A 481 14.45 -8.00 -16.84
C VAL A 481 13.13 -8.71 -17.04
N ALA A 482 12.37 -8.28 -18.05
CA ALA A 482 11.18 -8.96 -18.53
C ALA A 482 11.37 -9.34 -20.00
N ARG A 483 11.00 -10.57 -20.37
CA ARG A 483 11.07 -11.07 -21.75
C ARG A 483 9.81 -11.84 -22.09
N LEU A 484 9.19 -11.49 -23.20
CA LEU A 484 8.07 -12.22 -23.75
C LEU A 484 8.60 -13.39 -24.60
N ILE A 485 8.04 -14.57 -24.36
CA ILE A 485 8.42 -15.80 -25.04
C ILE A 485 7.24 -16.23 -25.92
N PRO A 486 7.40 -16.36 -27.26
CA PRO A 486 6.33 -16.83 -28.12
C PRO A 486 5.72 -18.13 -27.62
N ARG A 487 4.39 -18.26 -27.69
CA ARG A 487 3.61 -19.36 -27.07
C ARG A 487 4.15 -20.75 -27.39
N GLU A 488 4.53 -21.00 -28.64
CA GLU A 488 5.06 -22.29 -29.05
C GLU A 488 6.35 -22.65 -28.31
N LYS A 489 7.27 -21.67 -28.16
CA LYS A 489 8.52 -21.86 -27.41
C LYS A 489 8.27 -21.96 -25.91
N TYR A 490 7.35 -21.15 -25.38
CA TYR A 490 7.01 -21.19 -23.96
C TYR A 490 6.42 -22.53 -23.53
N ASN A 491 5.61 -23.17 -24.38
CA ASN A 491 4.98 -24.46 -24.07
C ASN A 491 5.99 -25.62 -24.04
N ASP A 492 7.16 -25.46 -24.67
CA ASP A 492 8.29 -26.37 -24.47
C ASP A 492 8.96 -26.07 -23.13
N ARG A 493 8.51 -26.75 -22.08
CA ARG A 493 9.03 -26.59 -20.70
C ARG A 493 10.52 -26.93 -20.58
N GLY A 494 11.09 -27.70 -21.49
CA GLY A 494 12.53 -27.95 -21.57
C GLY A 494 13.34 -26.70 -21.93
N SER A 495 12.70 -25.66 -22.49
CA SER A 495 13.33 -24.37 -22.77
C SER A 495 13.40 -23.43 -21.56
N HIS A 496 12.76 -23.75 -20.42
CA HIS A 496 12.80 -22.98 -19.18
C HIS A 496 14.09 -23.31 -18.41
N THR A 497 15.22 -22.87 -18.92
CA THR A 497 16.56 -23.21 -18.38
C THR A 497 17.20 -22.07 -17.60
N GLU A 498 16.64 -20.88 -17.65
CA GLU A 498 17.15 -19.71 -16.92
C GLU A 498 16.53 -19.64 -15.54
N ASP A 499 17.31 -19.21 -14.54
CA ASP A 499 16.81 -18.91 -13.21
C ASP A 499 15.95 -17.65 -13.26
N GLY A 500 14.73 -17.73 -12.69
CA GLY A 500 13.75 -16.66 -12.70
C GLY A 500 12.30 -17.16 -12.71
N ASP A 501 11.38 -16.21 -12.72
CA ASP A 501 9.95 -16.45 -12.73
C ASP A 501 9.43 -16.62 -14.16
N TYR A 502 8.58 -17.64 -14.37
CA TYR A 502 7.87 -17.86 -15.62
C TYR A 502 6.37 -17.69 -15.41
N GLY A 503 5.78 -16.70 -16.07
CA GLY A 503 4.33 -16.45 -16.07
C GLY A 503 3.65 -17.08 -17.27
N ASP A 504 2.62 -17.90 -17.03
CA ASP A 504 1.94 -18.63 -18.10
C ASP A 504 1.20 -17.71 -19.08
N GLN A 505 0.56 -16.64 -18.59
CA GLN A 505 -0.27 -15.75 -19.40
C GLN A 505 -1.18 -16.53 -20.37
N THR A 506 -1.80 -17.61 -19.89
CA THR A 506 -2.62 -18.51 -20.72
C THR A 506 -3.71 -17.74 -21.45
N GLY A 507 -3.81 -17.95 -22.75
CA GLY A 507 -4.72 -17.22 -23.64
C GLY A 507 -4.07 -16.04 -24.36
N ALA A 508 -2.88 -15.60 -23.95
CA ALA A 508 -2.04 -14.66 -24.69
C ALA A 508 -1.11 -15.41 -25.68
N PRO A 509 -0.67 -14.75 -26.76
CA PRO A 509 0.27 -15.35 -27.71
C PRO A 509 1.70 -15.52 -27.18
N TYR A 510 1.96 -15.01 -25.99
CA TYR A 510 3.26 -15.04 -25.32
C TYR A 510 3.12 -15.54 -23.88
N GLY A 511 4.14 -16.25 -23.38
CA GLY A 511 4.41 -16.40 -21.95
C GLY A 511 5.45 -15.37 -21.52
N LEU A 512 5.66 -15.26 -20.21
CA LEU A 512 6.58 -14.32 -19.59
C LEU A 512 7.77 -15.04 -18.97
N TYR A 513 8.94 -14.44 -19.06
CA TYR A 513 10.10 -14.68 -18.20
C TYR A 513 10.50 -13.37 -17.55
N ARG A 514 10.76 -13.38 -16.25
CA ARG A 514 11.27 -12.21 -15.51
C ARG A 514 12.23 -12.63 -14.40
N ARG A 515 13.20 -11.76 -14.09
CA ARG A 515 14.09 -11.92 -12.94
C ARG A 515 14.65 -10.57 -12.50
N PHE A 516 15.14 -10.48 -11.27
CA PHE A 516 16.05 -9.40 -10.91
C PHE A 516 17.35 -9.54 -11.69
N LEU A 517 17.87 -8.43 -12.21
CA LEU A 517 19.15 -8.44 -12.91
C LEU A 517 20.29 -8.44 -11.90
N GLN A 518 20.97 -9.59 -11.80
CA GLN A 518 22.07 -9.84 -10.89
C GLN A 518 23.33 -10.19 -11.66
N SER A 519 24.47 -9.88 -11.02
CA SER A 519 25.81 -10.29 -11.49
C SER A 519 26.04 -11.79 -11.27
N THR A 520 27.20 -12.28 -11.70
CA THR A 520 27.64 -13.66 -11.47
C THR A 520 27.84 -14.00 -9.98
N SER A 521 27.90 -12.97 -9.13
CA SER A 521 27.98 -13.09 -7.67
C SER A 521 26.63 -12.89 -6.96
N ASP A 522 25.50 -13.00 -7.65
CA ASP A 522 24.14 -12.86 -7.16
C ASP A 522 23.81 -11.48 -6.54
N LEU A 523 24.57 -10.44 -6.88
CA LEU A 523 24.32 -9.07 -6.44
C LEU A 523 23.69 -8.24 -7.55
N PRO A 524 22.82 -7.24 -7.20
CA PRO A 524 22.16 -6.43 -8.21
C PRO A 524 23.13 -5.69 -9.13
N CYS A 525 22.83 -5.67 -10.43
CA CYS A 525 23.60 -4.93 -11.42
C CYS A 525 23.43 -3.40 -11.37
N SER A 526 22.47 -2.90 -10.59
CA SER A 526 22.38 -1.47 -10.24
C SER A 526 23.32 -1.14 -9.09
N ALA A 527 23.93 0.06 -9.14
CA ALA A 527 24.79 0.52 -8.04
C ALA A 527 23.99 0.69 -6.73
N PRO A 528 24.55 0.31 -5.58
CA PRO A 528 23.94 0.61 -4.27
C PRO A 528 23.90 2.13 -4.02
N PRO A 529 23.06 2.59 -3.08
CA PRO A 529 22.23 1.84 -2.16
C PRO A 529 20.98 1.26 -2.84
N TRP A 530 20.67 -0.01 -2.56
CA TRP A 530 19.50 -0.69 -3.16
C TRP A 530 18.19 -0.39 -2.44
N GLY A 531 18.27 0.12 -1.22
CA GLY A 531 17.16 0.67 -0.46
C GLY A 531 17.52 2.01 0.15
N MET A 532 16.57 2.93 0.10
CA MET A 532 16.71 4.30 0.58
C MET A 532 15.55 4.65 1.50
N LEU A 533 15.79 5.45 2.52
CA LEU A 533 14.75 6.23 3.18
C LEU A 533 14.82 7.66 2.64
N THR A 534 13.70 8.14 2.13
CA THR A 534 13.61 9.44 1.45
C THR A 534 12.60 10.32 2.14
N ALA A 535 12.98 11.57 2.44
CA ALA A 535 12.06 12.60 2.89
C ALA A 535 11.82 13.63 1.78
N VAL A 536 10.55 13.97 1.62
CA VAL A 536 10.10 14.98 0.65
C VAL A 536 9.46 16.14 1.40
N ASP A 537 9.93 17.36 1.13
CA ASP A 537 9.24 18.59 1.52
C ASP A 537 8.02 18.78 0.63
N MET A 538 6.84 18.60 1.18
CA MET A 538 5.59 18.66 0.43
C MET A 538 5.12 20.09 0.16
N THR A 539 5.74 21.12 0.76
CA THR A 539 5.47 22.53 0.44
C THR A 539 6.11 22.90 -0.89
N GLU A 540 7.35 22.47 -1.11
CA GLU A 540 8.12 22.78 -2.32
C GLU A 540 8.02 21.67 -3.38
N GLY A 541 7.65 20.45 -2.99
CA GLY A 541 7.70 19.25 -3.83
C GLY A 541 9.15 18.89 -4.19
N LYS A 542 10.04 18.85 -3.19
CA LYS A 542 11.47 18.57 -3.38
C LYS A 542 11.94 17.50 -2.39
N ILE A 543 12.89 16.68 -2.81
CA ILE A 543 13.59 15.79 -1.90
C ILE A 543 14.38 16.63 -0.90
N ARG A 544 14.12 16.42 0.41
CA ARG A 544 14.82 17.11 1.51
C ARG A 544 16.10 16.38 1.87
N TRP A 545 16.03 15.06 1.98
CA TRP A 545 17.16 14.18 2.20
C TRP A 545 16.84 12.76 1.71
N GLN A 546 17.90 12.02 1.40
CA GLN A 546 17.87 10.60 1.11
C GLN A 546 19.05 9.94 1.82
N VAL A 547 18.78 8.85 2.53
CA VAL A 547 19.82 8.07 3.24
C VAL A 547 19.66 6.59 2.91
N PRO A 548 20.75 5.81 2.85
CA PRO A 548 20.65 4.37 2.72
C PRO A 548 19.83 3.75 3.84
N LEU A 549 18.98 2.77 3.52
CA LEU A 549 18.15 2.05 4.47
C LEU A 549 18.55 0.58 4.51
N GLY A 550 19.00 0.11 5.68
CA GLY A 550 19.36 -1.29 5.90
C GLY A 550 20.68 -1.72 5.28
N SER A 551 20.89 -3.03 5.22
CA SER A 551 22.08 -3.67 4.69
C SER A 551 21.76 -5.05 4.12
N MET A 552 22.41 -5.42 3.01
CA MET A 552 22.32 -6.75 2.41
C MET A 552 23.50 -7.67 2.80
N GLN A 553 24.20 -7.39 3.89
CA GLN A 553 25.42 -8.13 4.30
C GLN A 553 25.20 -9.65 4.48
N ASN A 554 23.96 -10.06 4.78
CA ASN A 554 23.59 -11.46 4.98
C ASN A 554 22.80 -12.05 3.79
N PHE A 555 22.65 -11.29 2.71
CA PHE A 555 21.90 -11.70 1.54
C PHE A 555 22.77 -12.50 0.58
N GLY A 556 22.25 -13.59 -0.03
CA GLY A 556 22.97 -14.39 -1.02
C GLY A 556 24.28 -15.02 -0.52
N GLY A 557 24.44 -15.26 0.79
CA GLY A 557 25.70 -15.82 1.34
C GLY A 557 26.87 -14.85 1.40
N TRP A 558 26.67 -13.59 1.05
CA TRP A 558 27.68 -12.54 1.17
C TRP A 558 27.82 -12.08 2.61
N HIS A 559 28.93 -12.43 3.23
CA HIS A 559 29.29 -12.04 4.61
C HIS A 559 30.36 -10.94 4.65
N SER A 560 30.58 -10.22 3.54
CA SER A 560 31.67 -9.27 3.41
C SER A 560 31.30 -7.90 3.97
N GLN A 561 32.22 -7.32 4.77
CA GLN A 561 32.13 -5.93 5.24
C GLN A 561 32.22 -4.89 4.10
N GLN A 562 32.35 -5.33 2.85
CA GLN A 562 32.56 -4.49 1.68
C GLN A 562 31.27 -4.14 0.95
N ILE A 563 30.10 -4.71 1.34
CA ILE A 563 28.80 -4.36 0.72
C ILE A 563 28.36 -3.01 1.27
N PRO A 564 28.11 -2.03 0.40
CA PRO A 564 27.60 -0.74 0.81
C PRO A 564 26.24 -0.85 1.53
N PRO A 565 25.89 0.11 2.40
CA PRO A 565 24.57 0.13 3.03
C PRO A 565 23.46 0.32 1.98
N GLY A 566 22.26 -0.15 2.32
CA GLY A 566 21.07 -0.14 1.49
C GLY A 566 20.59 -1.56 1.16
N SER A 567 19.36 -1.87 1.48
CA SER A 567 18.75 -3.20 1.32
C SER A 567 17.39 -3.07 0.66
N ILE A 568 16.91 -4.13 0.02
CA ILE A 568 15.49 -4.28 -0.29
C ILE A 568 14.69 -3.92 0.96
N SER A 569 13.65 -3.10 0.80
CA SER A 569 12.80 -2.66 1.90
C SER A 569 11.33 -2.76 1.52
N LEU A 570 10.57 -3.56 2.28
CA LEU A 570 9.14 -3.78 2.06
C LEU A 570 8.26 -3.25 3.20
N GLY A 571 8.80 -3.03 4.40
CA GLY A 571 8.10 -2.41 5.52
C GLY A 571 7.98 -0.89 5.37
N GLY A 572 6.85 -0.32 5.80
CA GLY A 572 6.61 1.12 5.72
C GLY A 572 7.01 1.90 6.97
N PRO A 573 7.20 3.22 6.85
CA PRO A 573 7.47 4.08 8.00
C PRO A 573 6.21 4.49 8.75
N ILE A 574 6.40 4.92 10.02
CA ILE A 574 5.53 5.85 10.73
C ILE A 574 6.34 7.07 11.16
N VAL A 575 5.67 8.19 11.39
CA VAL A 575 6.30 9.41 11.90
C VAL A 575 5.59 9.91 13.16
N THR A 576 6.32 10.60 14.04
CA THR A 576 5.78 11.07 15.32
C THR A 576 6.07 12.54 15.55
N ALA A 577 5.22 13.20 16.36
CA ALA A 577 5.45 14.57 16.81
C ALA A 577 6.75 14.73 17.61
N GLY A 578 7.28 13.63 18.17
CA GLY A 578 8.61 13.58 18.80
C GLY A 578 9.78 13.81 17.82
N GLY A 579 9.48 13.99 16.53
CA GLY A 579 10.48 14.30 15.49
C GLY A 579 11.20 13.07 14.96
N LEU A 580 10.56 11.91 15.03
CA LEU A 580 11.15 10.62 14.65
C LEU A 580 10.35 9.98 13.51
N ALA A 581 11.08 9.29 12.63
CA ALA A 581 10.54 8.32 11.69
C ALA A 581 11.01 6.92 12.11
N PHE A 582 10.08 5.98 12.31
CA PHE A 582 10.40 4.58 12.64
C PHE A 582 10.09 3.68 11.44
N ILE A 583 11.03 2.81 11.10
CA ILE A 583 10.91 1.87 9.99
C ILE A 583 11.78 0.63 10.22
N SER A 584 11.31 -0.50 9.71
CA SER A 584 12.06 -1.75 9.51
C SER A 584 11.93 -2.18 8.03
N GLY A 585 11.70 -3.48 7.77
CA GLY A 585 11.41 -3.98 6.41
C GLY A 585 12.65 -4.19 5.56
N THR A 586 13.80 -4.32 6.19
CA THR A 586 15.08 -4.58 5.54
C THR A 586 15.58 -5.99 5.87
N THR A 587 16.37 -6.59 4.97
CA THR A 587 16.86 -7.96 5.09
C THR A 587 17.85 -8.18 6.26
N ASP A 588 18.31 -7.12 6.89
CA ASP A 588 19.11 -7.18 8.12
C ASP A 588 18.29 -7.29 9.41
N CYS A 589 16.95 -7.31 9.29
CA CYS A 589 16.01 -7.53 10.40
C CYS A 589 16.16 -6.51 11.55
N ILE A 590 16.38 -5.24 11.23
CA ILE A 590 16.57 -4.17 12.22
C ILE A 590 15.43 -3.15 12.14
N LEU A 591 14.84 -2.82 13.29
CA LEU A 591 13.96 -1.65 13.46
C LEU A 591 14.82 -0.41 13.74
N ARG A 592 14.57 0.69 13.04
CA ARG A 592 15.35 1.92 13.13
C ARG A 592 14.48 3.13 13.45
N GLY A 593 15.07 4.09 14.17
CA GLY A 593 14.52 5.40 14.42
C GLY A 593 15.40 6.50 13.84
N PHE A 594 14.84 7.29 12.95
CA PHE A 594 15.55 8.39 12.26
C PHE A 594 15.02 9.75 12.71
N ASP A 595 15.89 10.75 12.75
CA ASP A 595 15.50 12.14 12.82
C ASP A 595 14.79 12.53 11.51
N ILE A 596 13.53 12.94 11.61
CA ILE A 596 12.71 13.24 10.43
C ILE A 596 13.21 14.43 9.60
N GLU A 597 13.96 15.37 10.23
CA GLU A 597 14.45 16.57 9.56
C GLU A 597 15.74 16.36 8.80
N THR A 598 16.59 15.45 9.28
CA THR A 598 17.96 15.26 8.79
C THR A 598 18.22 13.91 8.15
N GLY A 599 17.36 12.89 8.43
CA GLY A 599 17.60 11.51 8.03
C GLY A 599 18.68 10.79 8.84
N LYS A 600 19.18 11.41 9.94
CA LYS A 600 20.18 10.77 10.80
C LYS A 600 19.55 9.61 11.56
N GLU A 601 20.14 8.40 11.50
CA GLU A 601 19.78 7.28 12.38
C GLU A 601 20.17 7.62 13.82
N LEU A 602 19.16 7.64 14.71
CA LEU A 602 19.33 7.95 16.14
C LEU A 602 19.25 6.70 17.02
N TRP A 603 18.60 5.66 16.52
CA TRP A 603 18.37 4.42 17.27
C TRP A 603 18.15 3.25 16.34
N LYS A 604 18.53 2.05 16.80
CA LYS A 604 18.24 0.78 16.14
C LYS A 604 18.14 -0.35 17.14
N ALA A 605 17.32 -1.36 16.79
CA ALA A 605 17.17 -2.59 17.56
C ALA A 605 17.05 -3.79 16.62
N SER A 606 17.76 -4.87 16.90
CA SER A 606 17.60 -6.14 16.19
C SER A 606 16.27 -6.77 16.57
N LEU A 607 15.57 -7.31 15.58
CA LEU A 607 14.33 -8.04 15.72
C LEU A 607 14.58 -9.55 15.67
N PRO A 608 13.69 -10.39 16.26
CA PRO A 608 13.82 -11.85 16.20
C PRO A 608 13.76 -12.44 14.78
N ALA A 609 13.03 -11.77 13.89
CA ALA A 609 12.91 -12.02 12.45
C ALA A 609 12.78 -10.70 11.71
N CYS A 610 12.75 -10.70 10.36
CA CYS A 610 12.67 -9.44 9.62
C CYS A 610 11.27 -8.81 9.76
N GLY A 611 11.23 -7.48 9.97
CA GLY A 611 10.01 -6.74 10.27
C GLY A 611 9.47 -6.01 9.04
N ASN A 612 8.82 -6.73 8.12
CA ASN A 612 8.22 -6.14 6.91
C ASN A 612 6.88 -5.44 7.14
N ALA A 613 6.37 -5.46 8.37
CA ALA A 613 5.20 -4.70 8.78
C ALA A 613 5.47 -3.20 8.87
N THR A 614 4.42 -2.39 8.82
CA THR A 614 4.47 -1.00 9.26
C THR A 614 4.37 -0.97 10.79
N PRO A 615 5.25 -0.25 11.51
CA PRO A 615 5.12 -0.08 12.96
C PRO A 615 3.85 0.68 13.35
N MET A 616 3.51 0.65 14.63
CA MET A 616 2.51 1.53 15.25
C MET A 616 3.01 2.06 16.60
N THR A 617 2.40 3.11 17.10
CA THR A 617 2.71 3.66 18.43
C THR A 617 1.45 4.11 19.16
N TYR A 618 1.41 3.91 20.47
CA TYR A 618 0.30 4.33 21.32
C TYR A 618 0.81 4.70 22.73
N ARG A 619 -0.03 5.37 23.51
CA ARG A 619 0.22 5.65 24.92
C ARG A 619 -0.87 5.03 25.78
N LEU A 620 -0.50 4.38 26.86
CA LEU A 620 -1.46 3.86 27.83
C LEU A 620 -1.73 4.88 28.92
N SER A 621 -2.98 5.34 29.02
CA SER A 621 -3.41 6.29 30.06
C SER A 621 -3.19 5.73 31.47
N SER A 622 -3.29 4.40 31.66
CA SER A 622 -3.06 3.71 32.95
C SER A 622 -1.64 3.83 33.48
N THR A 623 -0.65 3.88 32.59
CA THR A 623 0.78 3.94 32.96
C THR A 623 1.45 5.24 32.52
N GLY A 624 0.83 6.01 31.65
CA GLY A 624 1.41 7.17 30.99
C GLY A 624 2.54 6.83 30.01
N LYS A 625 2.84 5.54 29.77
CA LYS A 625 3.94 5.09 28.90
C LYS A 625 3.52 5.00 27.45
N GLN A 626 4.40 5.49 26.57
CA GLN A 626 4.32 5.31 25.12
C GLN A 626 5.01 4.01 24.71
N TYR A 627 4.39 3.28 23.80
CA TYR A 627 4.90 2.05 23.22
C TYR A 627 5.08 2.21 21.70
N LEU A 628 6.13 1.60 21.17
CA LEU A 628 6.38 1.39 19.74
C LEU A 628 6.28 -0.10 19.46
N VAL A 629 5.43 -0.52 18.52
CA VAL A 629 5.14 -1.94 18.27
C VAL A 629 5.35 -2.29 16.81
N ILE A 630 5.92 -3.47 16.55
CA ILE A 630 6.13 -4.00 15.19
C ILE A 630 5.97 -5.51 15.15
N ALA A 631 5.37 -6.04 14.08
CA ALA A 631 5.42 -7.45 13.74
C ALA A 631 6.73 -7.79 13.02
N ALA A 632 7.36 -8.88 13.44
CA ALA A 632 8.63 -9.37 12.93
C ALA A 632 8.45 -10.83 12.48
N GLY A 633 8.20 -11.04 11.20
CA GLY A 633 7.86 -12.34 10.65
C GLY A 633 8.40 -12.66 9.26
N GLY A 634 9.25 -11.80 8.69
CA GLY A 634 9.78 -11.97 7.34
C GLY A 634 8.74 -11.73 6.26
N HIS A 635 9.12 -11.99 5.01
CA HIS A 635 8.27 -11.87 3.82
C HIS A 635 8.25 -13.21 3.04
N PRO A 636 7.09 -13.67 2.55
CA PRO A 636 6.98 -15.01 1.94
C PRO A 636 7.84 -15.19 0.69
N LYS A 637 8.04 -14.12 -0.09
CA LYS A 637 8.77 -14.13 -1.37
C LYS A 637 10.26 -13.80 -1.24
N ILE A 638 10.77 -13.44 -0.04
CA ILE A 638 12.21 -13.20 0.18
C ILE A 638 12.77 -14.42 0.93
N THR A 639 13.40 -15.32 0.19
CA THR A 639 13.85 -16.62 0.71
C THR A 639 14.99 -16.51 1.70
N GLU A 640 15.77 -15.45 1.62
CA GLU A 640 16.93 -15.17 2.46
C GLU A 640 16.54 -14.56 3.82
N GLU A 641 15.31 -14.11 3.97
CA GLU A 641 14.84 -13.58 5.25
C GLU A 641 14.49 -14.67 6.24
N LYS A 642 14.89 -14.43 7.49
CA LYS A 642 14.44 -15.24 8.62
C LYS A 642 12.97 -14.99 8.87
N LEU A 643 12.17 -16.05 8.76
CA LEU A 643 10.76 -16.03 9.12
C LEU A 643 10.57 -16.03 10.64
N GLY A 644 9.42 -15.58 11.10
CA GLY A 644 9.08 -15.51 12.50
C GLY A 644 7.61 -15.22 12.74
N ASP A 645 7.27 -15.06 14.02
CA ASP A 645 5.90 -14.92 14.50
C ASP A 645 5.77 -13.88 15.62
N SER A 646 6.78 -13.03 15.76
CA SER A 646 6.91 -12.17 16.93
C SER A 646 6.26 -10.80 16.72
N LEU A 647 5.40 -10.39 17.64
CA LEU A 647 5.01 -9.00 17.81
C LEU A 647 5.84 -8.40 18.95
N VAL A 648 6.65 -7.39 18.66
CA VAL A 648 7.60 -6.80 19.62
C VAL A 648 7.19 -5.39 19.98
N ALA A 649 7.10 -5.10 21.27
CA ALA A 649 6.83 -3.77 21.80
C ALA A 649 8.06 -3.18 22.50
N PHE A 650 8.33 -1.92 22.25
CA PHE A 650 9.38 -1.14 22.88
C PHE A 650 8.78 0.03 23.68
N THR A 651 9.44 0.40 24.78
CA THR A 651 9.07 1.56 25.59
C THR A 651 10.31 2.17 26.25
N LEU A 652 10.18 3.38 26.76
CA LEU A 652 11.20 3.97 27.64
C LEU A 652 11.29 3.21 28.96
N PRO A 653 12.46 3.17 29.61
CA PRO A 653 12.68 2.51 30.91
C PRO A 653 11.71 2.92 32.00
#